data_0c30da3406b93d93cadb662c5ab1aaad
#
_entry.id   0c30da3406b93d93cadb662c5ab1aaad
#
_cell.length_a   1.000
_cell.length_b   1.000
_cell.length_c   1.000
_cell.angle_alpha   90.00
_cell.angle_beta   90.00
_cell.angle_gamma   90.00
#
_symmetry.space_group_name_H-M   'P 1'
#
loop_
_entity.id
_entity.type
_entity.pdbx_description
1 polymer ?
#
loop_
_entity_poly.entity_id
_entity_poly.type
_entity_poly.pdbx_seq_one_letter_code
_entity_poly.pdbx_strand_id
1 'polypeptide(L)'
;MGRSPESAPLHLTHHRIARSEVRDHRYKKRCWRAAFIVAIVAVASTANSADAPPLLSSDQMNGSEIQLALQKLKMLGRVLYIAAHPDDENTNLMAFWANGSLYDAAYLSVTRGDGGQNLIGPELGERLGVIRTEELLDARRIDHARQFFTRAIDFGFSKTADETMRIWDHNKILADVVWIIRNFRPDVIVTRFSPADEKTHGHHTASAILAQEAFSAAADPNRFPEQLVFVKPWQATRLVWNTSPFFFTNRNLPFDPTGLMVLEAGGYNPLLGKAYTEIAAASISMHKSQGVGGLPRRGARKEYFKPLEGSPMTSSLFEGVDTTWSRVANSESVAAQISQIISKFNPADPAASVAELLKLRQTMSGLQDESWIAEKKAQLDKIIAACLGLHVEASTTTETFTPGQTATIKLDAINRSNVPVTLQEARFPETGDSNKIDAALPSNELVTKDLSYKIPNDAPYSQPYWLRKPGALGTFAVDDQKLIGLPENPPALPVEVVLQVSGQELRYTVDTKYRTADTLPTEVPRPLVIAPPVFANVANYVVVFPTNESKTVSIHVTAATSPVKGELKLAAPQGWEISPASIPVDLKAAGAEMMATFSVKPPNQNGEGMLRAIVSIEGRDYSLERVRISYPHIGVETLMPPAQAKLVRADIRKKGDRIGYIPGAGDDIPESLRQIGYSVNILSEPDITAKNLAQFSAVVLGIRAYNTQDRISNWLPEVFAYVKEGGVAIAQYNTTADLKTNQLGPYPLEISRDRVTDENAQVRVLAPDNPLMNIPNKITAKDFDGWVQERGLYFPNKWDPAWTPILSCNDPKEKPLDGGLLVAKSGKGFFIYTSYSWFRQLPAGVPGAYRLFANMLSLGK
;
A
#
# COMPACT_ATOMS: atom_id res chain seq x y z
N MET A 1 24.83 39.35 -7.65
CA MET A 1 24.79 40.35 -6.56
C MET A 1 23.34 40.55 -6.19
N GLY A 2 22.95 40.31 -4.94
CA GLY A 2 21.57 40.56 -4.49
C GLY A 2 21.13 39.55 -3.44
N ARG A 3 21.23 39.95 -2.20
CA ARG A 3 21.06 39.22 -0.94
C ARG A 3 19.67 38.68 -0.74
N SER A 4 19.59 37.47 -0.17
CA SER A 4 18.40 36.92 0.49
C SER A 4 18.14 37.60 1.85
N PRO A 5 16.90 37.74 2.29
CA PRO A 5 16.59 38.17 3.66
C PRO A 5 16.58 37.01 4.63
N GLU A 6 17.26 37.21 5.73
CA GLU A 6 17.29 36.40 6.95
C GLU A 6 15.91 36.35 7.62
N SER A 7 15.57 35.19 8.10
CA SER A 7 14.43 34.96 9.00
C SER A 7 14.87 35.11 10.46
N ALA A 8 14.26 36.08 11.15
CA ALA A 8 14.41 36.26 12.58
C ALA A 8 13.65 35.21 13.41
N PRO A 9 14.17 34.81 14.57
CA PRO A 9 13.49 33.83 15.43
C PRO A 9 12.46 34.49 16.35
N LEU A 10 11.31 33.89 16.46
CA LEU A 10 10.27 34.23 17.43
C LEU A 10 10.62 33.66 18.82
N HIS A 11 10.79 34.53 19.75
CA HIS A 11 10.92 34.25 21.18
C HIS A 11 9.58 33.71 21.76
N LEU A 12 9.62 32.54 22.35
CA LEU A 12 8.57 32.00 23.22
C LEU A 12 8.91 32.34 24.68
N THR A 13 8.14 33.20 25.26
CA THR A 13 8.17 33.53 26.68
C THR A 13 7.54 32.45 27.55
N HIS A 14 8.32 31.89 28.45
CA HIS A 14 7.85 31.01 29.53
C HIS A 14 7.03 31.77 30.58
N HIS A 15 5.79 31.33 30.78
CA HIS A 15 5.08 31.60 32.06
C HIS A 15 5.01 30.32 32.91
N ARG A 16 5.73 30.37 34.04
CA ARG A 16 5.56 29.47 35.19
C ARG A 16 4.19 29.70 35.81
N ILE A 17 3.44 28.64 36.05
CA ILE A 17 2.32 28.65 37.01
C ILE A 17 2.53 27.54 38.03
N ALA A 18 2.38 28.00 39.30
CA ALA A 18 2.58 27.24 40.50
C ALA A 18 1.47 26.19 40.75
N ARG A 19 1.85 25.18 41.54
CA ARG A 19 0.94 24.18 42.13
C ARG A 19 0.02 24.83 43.15
N SER A 20 -1.27 24.47 43.11
CA SER A 20 -2.12 24.47 44.32
C SER A 20 -3.21 23.40 44.16
N GLU A 21 -3.61 22.89 45.29
CA GLU A 21 -4.31 21.66 45.60
C GLU A 21 -5.79 21.58 45.20
N VAL A 22 -6.16 20.34 44.93
CA VAL A 22 -7.44 19.63 45.11
C VAL A 22 -8.60 20.38 45.77
N ARG A 23 -9.72 20.46 45.06
CA ARG A 23 -11.07 20.24 45.60
C ARG A 23 -12.07 19.81 44.50
N ASP A 24 -12.73 18.74 44.80
CA ASP A 24 -13.82 18.05 44.14
C ASP A 24 -15.02 18.98 43.87
N HIS A 25 -15.47 19.10 42.61
CA HIS A 25 -16.83 19.49 42.26
C HIS A 25 -17.23 18.91 40.88
N ARG A 26 -18.21 18.04 40.92
CA ARG A 26 -18.92 17.48 39.77
C ARG A 26 -19.56 18.63 38.96
N TYR A 27 -19.08 18.79 37.73
CA TYR A 27 -19.80 19.51 36.68
C TYR A 27 -19.81 18.69 35.39
N LYS A 28 -21.03 18.36 34.99
CA LYS A 28 -21.32 17.74 33.68
C LYS A 28 -20.87 18.70 32.58
N LYS A 29 -19.73 18.41 31.93
CA LYS A 29 -19.40 19.02 30.64
C LYS A 29 -19.73 18.04 29.53
N ARG A 30 -20.78 18.36 28.77
CA ARG A 30 -21.04 17.82 27.45
C ARG A 30 -19.84 18.21 26.58
N CYS A 31 -18.91 17.29 26.37
CA CYS A 31 -17.95 17.42 25.28
C CYS A 31 -18.63 16.96 23.99
N TRP A 32 -18.90 17.89 23.10
CA TRP A 32 -19.13 17.61 21.71
C TRP A 32 -17.79 17.17 21.13
N ARG A 33 -17.57 15.87 21.06
CA ARG A 33 -16.57 15.29 20.14
C ARG A 33 -17.30 15.11 18.82
N ALA A 34 -16.97 15.93 17.83
CA ALA A 34 -17.26 15.64 16.46
C ALA A 34 -16.50 14.36 16.09
N ALA A 35 -17.18 13.23 16.08
CA ALA A 35 -16.69 12.01 15.49
C ALA A 35 -16.69 12.24 13.96
N PHE A 36 -15.53 12.42 13.37
CA PHE A 36 -15.35 12.22 11.93
C PHE A 36 -15.49 10.71 11.68
N ILE A 37 -16.69 10.30 11.30
CA ILE A 37 -16.92 8.98 10.72
C ILE A 37 -16.32 9.06 9.32
N VAL A 38 -15.14 8.47 9.13
CA VAL A 38 -14.55 8.25 7.82
C VAL A 38 -15.33 7.10 7.17
N ALA A 39 -16.15 7.46 6.23
CA ALA A 39 -16.93 6.55 5.43
C ALA A 39 -16.05 5.69 4.50
N ILE A 40 -16.15 4.37 4.63
CA ILE A 40 -15.50 3.43 3.72
C ILE A 40 -16.39 3.26 2.49
N VAL A 41 -16.17 4.06 1.46
CA VAL A 41 -16.73 3.79 0.13
C VAL A 41 -15.75 2.85 -0.58
N ALA A 42 -15.96 1.55 -0.44
CA ALA A 42 -15.35 0.60 -1.36
C ALA A 42 -15.96 0.84 -2.75
N VAL A 43 -15.29 1.61 -3.58
CA VAL A 43 -15.62 1.67 -5.00
C VAL A 43 -15.04 0.41 -5.62
N ALA A 44 -15.77 -0.71 -5.51
CA ALA A 44 -15.55 -1.84 -6.39
C ALA A 44 -15.82 -1.36 -7.81
N SER A 45 -14.78 -0.99 -8.54
CA SER A 45 -14.89 -0.82 -9.98
C SER A 45 -15.10 -2.21 -10.56
N THR A 46 -16.39 -2.58 -10.73
CA THR A 46 -16.75 -3.78 -11.48
C THR A 46 -16.25 -3.59 -12.90
N ALA A 47 -15.14 -4.25 -13.20
CA ALA A 47 -14.74 -4.43 -14.57
C ALA A 47 -15.83 -5.26 -15.27
N ASN A 48 -16.63 -4.61 -16.08
CA ASN A 48 -17.52 -5.15 -17.09
C ASN A 48 -18.48 -6.29 -16.72
N SER A 49 -19.63 -5.89 -16.17
CA SER A 49 -20.87 -6.30 -16.77
C SER A 49 -21.73 -5.03 -16.92
N ALA A 50 -22.20 -4.72 -18.11
CA ALA A 50 -23.06 -3.57 -18.38
C ALA A 50 -24.38 -3.58 -17.56
N ASP A 51 -24.64 -4.65 -16.83
CA ASP A 51 -25.83 -4.91 -16.03
C ASP A 51 -25.56 -5.17 -14.53
N ALA A 52 -24.31 -5.06 -14.05
CA ALA A 52 -24.05 -5.28 -12.63
C ALA A 52 -24.67 -4.15 -11.78
N PRO A 53 -25.48 -4.49 -10.75
CA PRO A 53 -26.06 -3.48 -9.87
C PRO A 53 -24.96 -2.68 -9.15
N PRO A 54 -25.17 -1.35 -8.95
CA PRO A 54 -24.19 -0.53 -8.26
C PRO A 54 -24.02 -0.98 -6.81
N LEU A 55 -22.77 -1.01 -6.35
CA LEU A 55 -22.45 -1.21 -4.93
C LEU A 55 -23.00 -0.01 -4.13
N LEU A 56 -23.88 -0.32 -3.18
CA LEU A 56 -24.45 0.65 -2.26
C LEU A 56 -23.51 0.80 -1.06
N SER A 57 -23.08 2.04 -0.81
CA SER A 57 -22.30 2.36 0.40
C SER A 57 -23.22 2.42 1.62
N SER A 58 -22.69 2.03 2.79
CA SER A 58 -23.32 2.30 4.08
C SER A 58 -23.43 3.80 4.38
N ASP A 59 -22.60 4.62 3.71
CA ASP A 59 -22.56 6.05 3.92
C ASP A 59 -23.56 6.78 3.06
N GLN A 60 -24.29 7.67 3.70
CA GLN A 60 -25.33 8.46 3.08
C GLN A 60 -24.75 9.78 2.53
N MET A 61 -25.04 10.08 1.27
CA MET A 61 -24.76 11.41 0.73
C MET A 61 -25.64 12.45 1.43
N ASN A 62 -25.03 13.54 1.88
CA ASN A 62 -25.78 14.72 2.31
C ASN A 62 -26.33 15.52 1.11
N GLY A 63 -27.18 16.51 1.37
CA GLY A 63 -27.82 17.29 0.31
C GLY A 63 -26.86 17.99 -0.66
N SER A 64 -25.70 18.46 -0.18
CA SER A 64 -24.67 19.08 -1.02
C SER A 64 -23.94 18.04 -1.91
N GLU A 65 -23.69 16.86 -1.35
CA GLU A 65 -23.08 15.75 -2.09
C GLU A 65 -24.03 15.21 -3.17
N ILE A 66 -25.33 15.09 -2.87
CA ILE A 66 -26.36 14.75 -3.88
C ILE A 66 -26.37 15.79 -4.98
N GLN A 67 -26.35 17.08 -4.65
CA GLN A 67 -26.32 18.15 -5.65
C GLN A 67 -25.08 18.07 -6.54
N LEU A 68 -23.91 17.78 -5.97
CA LEU A 68 -22.68 17.60 -6.73
C LEU A 68 -22.74 16.34 -7.62
N ALA A 69 -23.30 15.24 -7.12
CA ALA A 69 -23.51 14.02 -7.89
C ALA A 69 -24.49 14.23 -9.08
N LEU A 70 -25.55 15.00 -8.88
CA LEU A 70 -26.46 15.40 -9.96
C LEU A 70 -25.74 16.23 -11.04
N GLN A 71 -24.86 17.17 -10.63
CA GLN A 71 -24.04 17.93 -11.57
C GLN A 71 -23.07 17.02 -12.34
N LYS A 72 -22.49 16.01 -11.66
CA LYS A 72 -21.57 15.04 -12.29
C LYS A 72 -22.29 14.16 -13.33
N LEU A 73 -23.59 13.92 -13.22
CA LEU A 73 -24.35 13.21 -14.27
C LEU A 73 -24.31 13.92 -15.63
N LYS A 74 -24.10 15.23 -15.66
CA LYS A 74 -24.01 15.99 -16.93
C LYS A 74 -22.69 15.78 -17.66
N MET A 75 -21.64 15.31 -16.94
CA MET A 75 -20.28 15.26 -17.46
C MET A 75 -19.94 13.86 -17.93
N LEU A 76 -19.46 13.74 -19.16
CA LEU A 76 -19.04 12.49 -19.79
C LEU A 76 -17.53 12.49 -20.12
N GLY A 77 -16.75 13.38 -19.53
CA GLY A 77 -15.29 13.44 -19.68
C GLY A 77 -14.56 12.47 -18.76
N ARG A 78 -13.52 11.82 -19.27
CA ARG A 78 -12.66 10.90 -18.49
C ARG A 78 -11.20 11.25 -18.63
N VAL A 79 -10.46 11.23 -17.52
CA VAL A 79 -9.01 11.45 -17.49
C VAL A 79 -8.32 10.34 -16.71
N LEU A 80 -7.27 9.76 -17.29
CA LEU A 80 -6.43 8.74 -16.68
C LEU A 80 -5.05 9.32 -16.42
N TYR A 81 -4.66 9.36 -15.14
CA TYR A 81 -3.32 9.75 -14.71
C TYR A 81 -2.47 8.51 -14.48
N ILE A 82 -1.27 8.44 -15.04
CA ILE A 82 -0.39 7.26 -14.99
C ILE A 82 0.94 7.65 -14.34
N ALA A 83 1.35 6.87 -13.32
CA ALA A 83 2.68 6.95 -12.73
C ALA A 83 3.12 5.57 -12.20
N ALA A 84 4.32 5.51 -11.60
CA ALA A 84 4.96 4.24 -11.26
C ALA A 84 4.50 3.66 -9.92
N HIS A 85 4.33 4.51 -8.89
CA HIS A 85 4.10 4.06 -7.50
C HIS A 85 2.90 4.74 -6.84
N PRO A 86 2.33 4.14 -5.78
CA PRO A 86 1.48 4.88 -4.84
C PRO A 86 2.28 6.05 -4.26
N ASP A 87 1.73 7.27 -4.27
CA ASP A 87 2.32 8.57 -3.90
C ASP A 87 2.93 9.41 -5.05
N ASP A 88 3.03 8.87 -6.25
CA ASP A 88 3.45 9.64 -7.43
C ASP A 88 2.34 10.50 -8.04
N GLU A 89 1.07 10.24 -7.67
CA GLU A 89 -0.06 10.98 -8.22
C GLU A 89 -0.03 12.47 -7.84
N ASN A 90 -0.51 13.30 -8.75
CA ASN A 90 -0.77 14.70 -8.45
C ASN A 90 -2.16 14.85 -7.81
N THR A 91 -2.22 14.78 -6.49
CA THR A 91 -3.48 14.85 -5.73
C THR A 91 -4.25 16.16 -5.95
N ASN A 92 -3.57 17.29 -6.31
CA ASN A 92 -4.26 18.53 -6.68
C ASN A 92 -5.09 18.35 -7.95
N LEU A 93 -4.55 17.66 -8.96
CA LEU A 93 -5.25 17.36 -10.19
C LEU A 93 -6.36 16.34 -9.96
N MET A 94 -6.12 15.28 -9.14
CA MET A 94 -7.17 14.32 -8.80
C MET A 94 -8.36 15.02 -8.15
N ALA A 95 -8.12 15.81 -7.11
CA ALA A 95 -9.15 16.55 -6.40
C ALA A 95 -9.89 17.57 -7.32
N PHE A 96 -9.15 18.29 -8.16
CA PHE A 96 -9.72 19.26 -9.09
C PHE A 96 -10.58 18.60 -10.18
N TRP A 97 -10.09 17.53 -10.81
CA TRP A 97 -10.85 16.86 -11.87
C TRP A 97 -12.10 16.17 -11.34
N ALA A 98 -11.99 15.45 -10.23
CA ALA A 98 -13.13 14.72 -9.67
C ALA A 98 -14.21 15.61 -9.06
N ASN A 99 -13.82 16.75 -8.44
CA ASN A 99 -14.74 17.59 -7.66
C ASN A 99 -14.98 18.99 -8.27
N GLY A 100 -14.05 19.47 -9.08
CA GLY A 100 -14.16 20.79 -9.74
C GLY A 100 -14.68 20.68 -11.17
N SER A 101 -13.98 19.92 -12.01
CA SER A 101 -14.40 19.67 -13.39
C SER A 101 -15.48 18.60 -13.50
N LEU A 102 -15.68 17.81 -12.44
CA LEU A 102 -16.62 16.70 -12.34
C LEU A 102 -16.40 15.58 -13.36
N TYR A 103 -15.16 15.43 -13.83
CA TYR A 103 -14.75 14.34 -14.71
C TYR A 103 -14.63 13.03 -13.93
N ASP A 104 -14.76 11.92 -14.62
CA ASP A 104 -14.29 10.65 -14.12
C ASP A 104 -12.76 10.65 -14.17
N ALA A 105 -12.15 10.93 -13.02
CA ALA A 105 -10.70 10.91 -12.86
C ALA A 105 -10.26 9.56 -12.33
N ALA A 106 -9.18 9.03 -12.88
CA ALA A 106 -8.59 7.79 -12.41
C ALA A 106 -7.07 7.92 -12.30
N TYR A 107 -6.51 7.24 -11.32
CA TYR A 107 -5.07 7.03 -11.18
C TYR A 107 -4.73 5.59 -11.51
N LEU A 108 -3.75 5.37 -12.37
CA LEU A 108 -3.08 4.10 -12.60
C LEU A 108 -1.69 4.17 -11.98
N SER A 109 -1.51 3.49 -10.87
CA SER A 109 -0.19 3.16 -10.34
C SER A 109 0.31 1.88 -11.00
N VAL A 110 1.45 1.94 -11.68
CA VAL A 110 1.97 0.75 -12.38
C VAL A 110 2.33 -0.35 -11.39
N THR A 111 2.87 -0.01 -10.23
CA THR A 111 3.18 -0.96 -9.14
C THR A 111 2.38 -0.68 -7.87
N ARG A 112 2.45 -1.60 -6.91
CA ARG A 112 1.89 -1.40 -5.56
C ARG A 112 2.91 -0.84 -4.56
N GLY A 113 4.14 -0.54 -5.01
CA GLY A 113 5.19 0.04 -4.19
C GLY A 113 5.86 -0.94 -3.22
N ASP A 114 5.87 -2.21 -3.57
CA ASP A 114 6.41 -3.32 -2.76
C ASP A 114 7.90 -3.16 -2.45
N GLY A 115 8.67 -2.57 -3.37
CA GLY A 115 10.11 -2.38 -3.26
C GLY A 115 10.56 -1.22 -2.38
N GLY A 116 9.62 -0.44 -1.86
CA GLY A 116 9.88 0.68 -0.99
C GLY A 116 10.37 0.31 0.41
N GLN A 117 10.32 1.29 1.30
CA GLN A 117 10.56 1.13 2.73
C GLN A 117 9.35 1.61 3.51
N ASN A 118 9.09 0.96 4.65
CA ASN A 118 8.05 1.38 5.57
C ASN A 118 8.64 2.25 6.68
N LEU A 119 8.16 3.48 6.83
CA LEU A 119 8.61 4.39 7.90
C LEU A 119 7.85 4.19 9.21
N ILE A 120 6.73 3.47 9.17
CA ILE A 120 5.83 3.29 10.32
C ILE A 120 5.81 1.87 10.86
N GLY A 121 6.53 0.93 10.22
CA GLY A 121 6.58 -0.46 10.64
C GLY A 121 7.70 -1.25 9.93
N PRO A 122 7.83 -2.56 10.25
CA PRO A 122 8.87 -3.41 9.70
C PRO A 122 8.49 -4.07 8.36
N GLU A 123 7.26 -3.91 7.87
CA GLU A 123 6.78 -4.61 6.69
C GLU A 123 7.54 -4.18 5.44
N LEU A 124 7.99 -5.16 4.68
CA LEU A 124 8.67 -5.01 3.39
C LEU A 124 8.01 -5.95 2.36
N GLY A 125 8.33 -5.76 1.08
CA GLY A 125 7.83 -6.60 0.00
C GLY A 125 6.31 -6.55 -0.12
N GLU A 126 5.69 -7.70 -0.37
CA GLU A 126 4.24 -7.84 -0.59
C GLU A 126 3.39 -7.23 0.54
N ARG A 127 3.86 -7.30 1.80
CA ARG A 127 3.15 -6.70 2.94
C ARG A 127 3.13 -5.18 2.87
N LEU A 128 4.24 -4.57 2.48
CA LEU A 128 4.30 -3.13 2.24
C LEU A 128 3.43 -2.74 1.04
N GLY A 129 3.41 -3.55 -0.01
CA GLY A 129 2.54 -3.36 -1.17
C GLY A 129 1.05 -3.32 -0.79
N VAL A 130 0.62 -4.17 0.15
CA VAL A 130 -0.75 -4.13 0.70
C VAL A 130 -0.99 -2.84 1.47
N ILE A 131 -0.09 -2.44 2.38
CA ILE A 131 -0.20 -1.18 3.14
C ILE A 131 -0.34 0.01 2.18
N ARG A 132 0.55 0.12 1.19
CA ARG A 132 0.54 1.22 0.22
C ARG A 132 -0.68 1.20 -0.71
N THR A 133 -1.25 0.03 -0.98
CA THR A 133 -2.52 -0.10 -1.70
C THR A 133 -3.65 0.53 -0.89
N GLU A 134 -3.75 0.19 0.40
CA GLU A 134 -4.79 0.74 1.28
C GLU A 134 -4.62 2.25 1.50
N GLU A 135 -3.39 2.72 1.71
CA GLU A 135 -3.08 4.15 1.81
C GLU A 135 -3.53 4.92 0.56
N LEU A 136 -3.30 4.35 -0.63
CA LEU A 136 -3.73 4.94 -1.89
C LEU A 136 -5.25 4.90 -2.07
N LEU A 137 -5.93 3.85 -1.61
CA LEU A 137 -7.39 3.79 -1.61
C LEU A 137 -7.99 4.81 -0.65
N ASP A 138 -7.40 5.02 0.52
CA ASP A 138 -7.82 6.08 1.44
C ASP A 138 -7.63 7.47 0.82
N ALA A 139 -6.54 7.69 0.08
CA ALA A 139 -6.34 8.91 -0.70
C ALA A 139 -7.45 9.10 -1.74
N ARG A 140 -7.85 8.04 -2.45
CA ARG A 140 -8.96 8.06 -3.43
C ARG A 140 -10.32 8.30 -2.80
N ARG A 141 -10.56 7.80 -1.58
CA ARG A 141 -11.80 8.10 -0.83
C ARG A 141 -11.93 9.61 -0.52
N ILE A 142 -10.80 10.27 -0.30
CA ILE A 142 -10.76 11.71 0.00
C ILE A 142 -10.91 12.57 -1.26
N ASP A 143 -10.23 12.22 -2.34
CA ASP A 143 -10.25 13.04 -3.57
C ASP A 143 -11.30 12.60 -4.60
N HIS A 144 -11.98 11.47 -4.39
CA HIS A 144 -13.06 10.91 -5.20
C HIS A 144 -12.64 10.45 -6.61
N ALA A 145 -11.34 10.20 -6.83
CA ALA A 145 -10.86 9.58 -8.06
C ALA A 145 -10.90 8.04 -7.96
N ARG A 146 -10.81 7.36 -9.10
CA ARG A 146 -10.70 5.90 -9.18
C ARG A 146 -9.25 5.44 -9.09
N GLN A 147 -9.02 4.17 -8.69
CA GLN A 147 -7.70 3.57 -8.59
C GLN A 147 -7.59 2.34 -9.49
N PHE A 148 -6.46 2.22 -10.21
CA PHE A 148 -6.06 1.04 -10.96
C PHE A 148 -4.61 0.65 -10.64
N PHE A 149 -4.30 -0.65 -10.82
CA PHE A 149 -2.95 -1.20 -10.71
C PHE A 149 -2.67 -2.15 -11.87
N THR A 150 -1.40 -2.29 -12.27
CA THR A 150 -0.98 -3.39 -13.13
C THR A 150 -0.49 -4.58 -12.29
N ARG A 151 0.02 -5.62 -12.95
CA ARG A 151 0.69 -6.76 -12.31
C ARG A 151 2.17 -6.51 -12.03
N ALA A 152 2.70 -5.33 -12.29
CA ALA A 152 4.11 -5.05 -12.05
C ALA A 152 4.42 -5.03 -10.54
N ILE A 153 5.52 -5.69 -10.17
CA ILE A 153 6.10 -5.64 -8.82
C ILE A 153 7.10 -4.48 -8.78
N ASP A 154 7.05 -3.68 -7.74
CA ASP A 154 8.13 -2.75 -7.42
C ASP A 154 9.30 -3.56 -6.84
N PHE A 155 10.33 -3.76 -7.63
CA PHE A 155 11.52 -4.52 -7.22
C PHE A 155 12.61 -3.64 -6.59
N GLY A 156 12.27 -2.40 -6.23
CA GLY A 156 13.20 -1.42 -5.69
C GLY A 156 13.69 -0.45 -6.75
N PHE A 157 14.75 0.28 -6.45
CA PHE A 157 15.24 1.33 -7.34
C PHE A 157 15.95 0.75 -8.57
N SER A 158 15.48 1.13 -9.76
CA SER A 158 16.18 0.91 -11.03
C SER A 158 16.78 2.22 -11.56
N LYS A 159 17.88 2.13 -12.28
CA LYS A 159 18.59 3.29 -12.84
C LYS A 159 18.13 3.68 -14.23
N THR A 160 17.53 2.74 -14.96
CA THR A 160 17.10 2.97 -16.36
C THR A 160 15.73 2.35 -16.63
N ALA A 161 15.01 2.92 -17.59
CA ALA A 161 13.77 2.34 -18.08
C ALA A 161 13.97 0.96 -18.72
N ASP A 162 15.09 0.75 -19.44
CA ASP A 162 15.42 -0.53 -20.07
C ASP A 162 15.58 -1.66 -19.05
N GLU A 163 16.24 -1.38 -17.92
CA GLU A 163 16.33 -2.31 -16.79
C GLU A 163 14.94 -2.67 -16.27
N THR A 164 14.11 -1.66 -16.02
CA THR A 164 12.75 -1.84 -15.53
C THR A 164 11.90 -2.66 -16.47
N MET A 165 11.89 -2.33 -17.77
CA MET A 165 11.08 -3.02 -18.78
C MET A 165 11.49 -4.50 -18.94
N ARG A 166 12.77 -4.80 -18.80
CA ARG A 166 13.26 -6.18 -18.86
C ARG A 166 12.77 -6.99 -17.65
N ILE A 167 12.80 -6.42 -16.45
CA ILE A 167 12.40 -7.10 -15.21
C ILE A 167 10.88 -7.25 -15.15
N TRP A 168 10.12 -6.21 -15.53
CA TRP A 168 8.65 -6.22 -15.52
C TRP A 168 8.01 -7.10 -16.60
N ASP A 169 8.75 -7.64 -17.58
CA ASP A 169 8.18 -8.21 -18.81
C ASP A 169 7.35 -7.14 -19.55
N HIS A 170 8.05 -6.35 -20.34
CA HIS A 170 7.51 -5.19 -21.07
C HIS A 170 6.15 -5.44 -21.73
N ASN A 171 6.03 -6.55 -22.50
CA ASN A 171 4.77 -6.85 -23.21
C ASN A 171 3.62 -7.15 -22.26
N LYS A 172 3.90 -7.81 -21.14
CA LYS A 172 2.87 -8.16 -20.16
C LYS A 172 2.32 -6.90 -19.45
N ILE A 173 3.20 -5.98 -19.08
CA ILE A 173 2.76 -4.74 -18.39
C ILE A 173 2.14 -3.76 -19.39
N LEU A 174 2.64 -3.70 -20.63
CA LEU A 174 1.97 -2.96 -21.70
C LEU A 174 0.55 -3.48 -21.94
N ALA A 175 0.35 -4.81 -21.94
CA ALA A 175 -0.99 -5.40 -22.06
C ALA A 175 -1.93 -4.96 -20.92
N ASP A 176 -1.42 -4.83 -19.69
CA ASP A 176 -2.21 -4.36 -18.54
C ASP A 176 -2.61 -2.88 -18.70
N VAL A 177 -1.68 -2.02 -19.12
CA VAL A 177 -1.98 -0.60 -19.36
C VAL A 177 -3.00 -0.46 -20.50
N VAL A 178 -2.85 -1.22 -21.59
CA VAL A 178 -3.82 -1.25 -22.71
C VAL A 178 -5.19 -1.74 -22.24
N TRP A 179 -5.23 -2.79 -21.40
CA TRP A 179 -6.47 -3.30 -20.80
C TRP A 179 -7.20 -2.21 -20.00
N ILE A 180 -6.47 -1.49 -19.16
CA ILE A 180 -7.04 -0.42 -18.33
C ILE A 180 -7.54 0.74 -19.19
N ILE A 181 -6.81 1.12 -20.23
CA ILE A 181 -7.25 2.16 -21.17
C ILE A 181 -8.52 1.73 -21.92
N ARG A 182 -8.59 0.51 -22.45
CA ARG A 182 -9.77 -0.02 -23.15
C ARG A 182 -10.99 -0.13 -22.23
N ASN A 183 -10.78 -0.50 -20.98
CA ASN A 183 -11.83 -0.65 -19.99
C ASN A 183 -12.34 0.71 -19.48
N PHE A 184 -11.45 1.59 -19.06
CA PHE A 184 -11.79 2.91 -18.51
C PHE A 184 -12.16 3.93 -19.61
N ARG A 185 -11.58 3.81 -20.82
CA ARG A 185 -11.82 4.68 -22.00
C ARG A 185 -11.60 6.17 -21.71
N PRO A 186 -10.38 6.57 -21.31
CA PRO A 186 -10.08 7.95 -21.03
C PRO A 186 -10.07 8.79 -22.32
N ASP A 187 -10.59 10.03 -22.24
CA ASP A 187 -10.45 11.02 -23.32
C ASP A 187 -9.04 11.61 -23.31
N VAL A 188 -8.48 11.77 -22.13
CA VAL A 188 -7.14 12.32 -21.91
C VAL A 188 -6.33 11.38 -21.03
N ILE A 189 -5.10 11.08 -21.45
CA ILE A 189 -4.11 10.36 -20.65
C ILE A 189 -3.04 11.36 -20.21
N VAL A 190 -2.67 11.31 -18.95
CA VAL A 190 -1.67 12.18 -18.34
C VAL A 190 -0.58 11.34 -17.72
N THR A 191 0.69 11.57 -18.07
CA THR A 191 1.82 10.96 -17.40
C THR A 191 2.40 11.89 -16.33
N ARG A 192 2.80 11.33 -15.19
CA ARG A 192 3.52 12.06 -14.15
C ARG A 192 4.94 12.37 -14.58
N PHE A 193 5.57 11.44 -15.28
CA PHE A 193 6.98 11.51 -15.67
C PHE A 193 7.12 11.70 -17.18
N SER A 194 8.32 12.11 -17.59
CA SER A 194 8.66 12.25 -19.00
C SER A 194 9.15 10.89 -19.54
N PRO A 195 8.72 10.45 -20.74
CA PRO A 195 9.25 9.24 -21.34
C PRO A 195 10.70 9.40 -21.85
N ALA A 196 11.21 10.63 -21.91
CA ALA A 196 12.57 10.96 -22.34
C ALA A 196 13.53 11.32 -21.19
N ASP A 197 13.14 11.10 -19.94
CA ASP A 197 13.97 11.44 -18.78
C ASP A 197 14.83 10.25 -18.32
N GLU A 198 16.09 10.27 -18.66
CA GLU A 198 17.09 9.24 -18.31
C GLU A 198 17.73 9.45 -16.92
N LYS A 199 17.38 10.53 -16.20
CA LYS A 199 18.03 10.91 -14.93
C LYS A 199 17.12 10.75 -13.71
N THR A 200 16.04 10.02 -13.86
CA THR A 200 15.12 9.69 -12.78
C THR A 200 15.15 8.19 -12.50
N HIS A 201 14.38 7.75 -11.51
CA HIS A 201 14.14 6.33 -11.26
C HIS A 201 13.62 5.64 -12.54
N GLY A 202 14.17 4.49 -12.90
CA GLY A 202 13.79 3.79 -14.14
C GLY A 202 12.31 3.45 -14.21
N HIS A 203 11.66 3.11 -13.08
CA HIS A 203 10.20 2.90 -13.01
C HIS A 203 9.42 4.14 -13.45
N HIS A 204 9.87 5.34 -13.08
CA HIS A 204 9.22 6.59 -13.46
C HIS A 204 9.21 6.77 -14.98
N THR A 205 10.38 6.65 -15.60
CA THR A 205 10.50 6.78 -17.06
C THR A 205 9.76 5.64 -17.76
N ALA A 206 9.88 4.40 -17.26
CA ALA A 206 9.18 3.23 -17.80
C ALA A 206 7.66 3.40 -17.78
N SER A 207 7.08 3.93 -16.69
CA SER A 207 5.63 4.19 -16.63
C SER A 207 5.15 5.16 -17.70
N ALA A 208 5.95 6.18 -18.02
CA ALA A 208 5.64 7.14 -19.08
C ALA A 208 5.81 6.56 -20.50
N ILE A 209 6.83 5.72 -20.72
CA ILE A 209 7.02 4.99 -21.99
C ILE A 209 5.85 4.04 -22.22
N LEU A 210 5.45 3.26 -21.20
CA LEU A 210 4.28 2.36 -21.27
C LEU A 210 3.01 3.12 -21.62
N ALA A 211 2.80 4.32 -21.03
CA ALA A 211 1.65 5.15 -21.35
C ALA A 211 1.68 5.63 -22.81
N GLN A 212 2.85 5.98 -23.34
CA GLN A 212 3.04 6.41 -24.72
C GLN A 212 2.81 5.27 -25.72
N GLU A 213 3.34 4.10 -25.45
CA GLU A 213 3.10 2.91 -26.30
C GLU A 213 1.63 2.48 -26.24
N ALA A 214 1.04 2.49 -25.06
CA ALA A 214 -0.36 2.10 -24.85
C ALA A 214 -1.35 3.06 -25.50
N PHE A 215 -0.99 4.33 -25.71
CA PHE A 215 -1.84 5.32 -26.37
C PHE A 215 -2.30 4.87 -27.76
N SER A 216 -1.38 4.37 -28.58
CA SER A 216 -1.69 3.82 -29.92
C SER A 216 -2.13 2.36 -29.87
N ALA A 217 -1.52 1.55 -28.97
CA ALA A 217 -1.82 0.12 -28.88
C ALA A 217 -3.25 -0.16 -28.41
N ALA A 218 -3.84 0.69 -27.59
CA ALA A 218 -5.22 0.53 -27.13
C ALA A 218 -6.25 0.69 -28.26
N ALA A 219 -5.94 1.46 -29.29
CA ALA A 219 -6.78 1.64 -30.47
C ALA A 219 -6.62 0.53 -31.51
N ASP A 220 -5.48 -0.16 -31.53
CA ASP A 220 -5.19 -1.20 -32.50
C ASP A 220 -5.83 -2.55 -32.11
N PRO A 221 -6.81 -3.07 -32.86
CA PRO A 221 -7.44 -4.36 -32.57
C PRO A 221 -6.48 -5.56 -32.71
N ASN A 222 -5.35 -5.40 -33.38
CA ASN A 222 -4.36 -6.47 -33.54
C ASN A 222 -3.41 -6.56 -32.34
N ARG A 223 -3.39 -5.54 -31.48
CA ARG A 223 -2.62 -5.56 -30.24
C ARG A 223 -3.49 -6.11 -29.12
N PHE A 224 -3.02 -7.19 -28.50
CA PHE A 224 -3.73 -7.88 -27.39
C PHE A 224 -5.19 -8.24 -27.74
N PRO A 225 -5.42 -9.00 -28.85
CA PRO A 225 -6.76 -9.32 -29.33
C PRO A 225 -7.59 -10.16 -28.34
N GLU A 226 -6.94 -10.88 -27.44
CA GLU A 226 -7.59 -11.65 -26.37
C GLU A 226 -8.43 -10.77 -25.41
N GLN A 227 -8.07 -9.50 -25.27
CA GLN A 227 -8.84 -8.55 -24.45
C GLN A 227 -10.17 -8.17 -25.11
N LEU A 228 -10.28 -8.30 -26.44
CA LEU A 228 -11.45 -7.85 -27.20
C LEU A 228 -12.70 -8.74 -26.99
N VAL A 229 -12.53 -9.86 -26.31
CA VAL A 229 -13.67 -10.65 -25.81
C VAL A 229 -14.46 -9.88 -24.74
N PHE A 230 -13.79 -8.97 -24.02
CA PHE A 230 -14.36 -8.23 -22.89
C PHE A 230 -14.57 -6.74 -23.18
N VAL A 231 -13.69 -6.13 -23.97
CA VAL A 231 -13.64 -4.68 -24.19
C VAL A 231 -13.48 -4.37 -25.68
N LYS A 232 -13.78 -3.13 -26.07
CA LYS A 232 -13.56 -2.63 -27.46
C LYS A 232 -12.24 -1.84 -27.51
N PRO A 233 -11.60 -1.72 -28.69
CA PRO A 233 -10.49 -0.80 -28.90
C PRO A 233 -10.89 0.61 -28.52
N TRP A 234 -9.94 1.38 -27.98
CA TRP A 234 -10.18 2.75 -27.55
C TRP A 234 -9.03 3.67 -27.91
N GLN A 235 -9.32 4.81 -28.57
CA GLN A 235 -8.35 5.87 -28.85
C GLN A 235 -8.64 7.07 -27.97
N ALA A 236 -7.73 7.37 -27.02
CA ALA A 236 -7.75 8.63 -26.30
C ALA A 236 -7.46 9.81 -27.24
N THR A 237 -8.01 10.98 -26.98
CA THR A 237 -7.80 12.16 -27.83
C THR A 237 -6.36 12.66 -27.76
N ARG A 238 -5.75 12.59 -26.58
CA ARG A 238 -4.36 13.03 -26.37
C ARG A 238 -3.70 12.38 -25.18
N LEU A 239 -2.37 12.37 -25.24
CA LEU A 239 -1.47 12.04 -24.16
C LEU A 239 -0.61 13.27 -23.84
N VAL A 240 -0.51 13.61 -22.54
CA VAL A 240 0.26 14.76 -22.07
C VAL A 240 1.15 14.39 -20.88
N TRP A 241 2.26 15.11 -20.71
CA TRP A 241 3.12 15.04 -19.54
C TRP A 241 2.77 16.20 -18.58
N ASN A 242 2.38 15.86 -17.33
CA ASN A 242 2.24 16.82 -16.25
C ASN A 242 3.61 17.16 -15.65
N THR A 243 4.20 18.24 -16.11
CA THR A 243 5.50 18.74 -15.62
C THR A 243 5.33 19.76 -14.47
N SER A 244 6.41 20.05 -13.77
CA SER A 244 6.38 21.06 -12.70
C SER A 244 7.77 21.67 -12.47
N PRO A 245 7.87 22.88 -11.86
CA PRO A 245 9.14 23.47 -11.47
C PRO A 245 10.04 22.55 -10.62
N PHE A 246 9.42 21.65 -9.82
CA PHE A 246 10.13 20.71 -8.97
C PHE A 246 11.13 19.83 -9.73
N PHE A 247 10.77 19.33 -10.92
CA PHE A 247 11.65 18.47 -11.73
C PHE A 247 12.91 19.21 -12.22
N PHE A 248 12.83 20.53 -12.39
CA PHE A 248 13.93 21.37 -12.87
C PHE A 248 14.78 21.91 -11.71
N THR A 249 14.14 22.41 -10.66
CA THR A 249 14.83 22.98 -9.48
C THR A 249 15.74 21.95 -8.80
N ASN A 250 15.26 20.71 -8.66
CA ASN A 250 16.04 19.61 -8.08
C ASN A 250 17.30 19.25 -8.90
N ARG A 251 17.40 19.74 -10.13
CA ARG A 251 18.55 19.54 -11.04
C ARG A 251 19.34 20.82 -11.27
N ASN A 252 19.05 21.88 -10.53
CA ASN A 252 19.59 23.22 -10.75
C ASN A 252 19.36 23.75 -12.18
N LEU A 253 18.22 23.40 -12.79
CA LEU A 253 17.81 23.87 -14.11
C LEU A 253 16.70 24.92 -13.98
N PRO A 254 16.68 25.94 -14.86
CA PRO A 254 15.57 26.87 -14.90
C PRO A 254 14.31 26.18 -15.42
N PHE A 255 13.16 26.49 -14.84
CA PHE A 255 11.85 26.06 -15.37
C PHE A 255 11.34 27.14 -16.32
N ASP A 256 11.10 26.78 -17.59
CA ASP A 256 10.49 27.63 -18.59
C ASP A 256 9.09 27.12 -18.92
N PRO A 257 8.02 27.86 -18.57
CA PRO A 257 6.64 27.50 -18.89
C PRO A 257 6.22 27.85 -20.31
N THR A 258 7.10 28.46 -21.13
CA THR A 258 6.76 28.86 -22.50
C THR A 258 6.32 27.65 -23.34
N GLY A 259 5.17 27.75 -24.00
CA GLY A 259 4.61 26.69 -24.83
C GLY A 259 3.96 25.53 -24.05
N LEU A 260 3.90 25.59 -22.71
CA LEU A 260 3.13 24.66 -21.91
C LEU A 260 1.68 25.13 -21.75
N MET A 261 0.74 24.18 -21.75
CA MET A 261 -0.63 24.48 -21.33
C MET A 261 -0.65 24.60 -19.80
N VAL A 262 -1.32 25.63 -19.30
CA VAL A 262 -1.40 25.93 -17.87
C VAL A 262 -2.84 25.78 -17.40
N LEU A 263 -3.02 24.97 -16.35
CA LEU A 263 -4.31 24.77 -15.68
C LEU A 263 -4.25 25.34 -14.27
N GLU A 264 -5.28 26.13 -13.90
CA GLU A 264 -5.48 26.58 -12.51
C GLU A 264 -6.31 25.54 -11.74
N ALA A 265 -5.69 24.85 -10.78
CA ALA A 265 -6.29 23.77 -9.98
C ALA A 265 -6.54 24.15 -8.51
N GLY A 266 -6.39 25.42 -8.13
CA GLY A 266 -6.47 25.89 -6.73
C GLY A 266 -7.84 26.38 -6.27
N GLY A 267 -8.91 26.16 -7.06
CA GLY A 267 -10.24 26.68 -6.78
C GLY A 267 -10.88 26.13 -5.49
N TYR A 268 -11.97 26.81 -5.07
CA TYR A 268 -12.78 26.45 -3.90
C TYR A 268 -14.14 25.92 -4.35
N ASN A 269 -14.58 24.80 -3.77
CA ASN A 269 -15.91 24.25 -4.01
C ASN A 269 -16.84 24.56 -2.82
N PRO A 270 -17.85 25.45 -3.02
CA PRO A 270 -18.75 25.85 -1.94
C PRO A 270 -19.68 24.72 -1.46
N LEU A 271 -19.98 23.72 -2.29
CA LEU A 271 -20.77 22.55 -1.88
C LEU A 271 -20.01 21.64 -0.93
N LEU A 272 -18.69 21.54 -1.10
CA LEU A 272 -17.81 20.77 -0.23
C LEU A 272 -17.25 21.59 0.93
N GLY A 273 -17.32 22.92 0.87
CA GLY A 273 -16.73 23.82 1.87
C GLY A 273 -15.19 23.74 1.92
N LYS A 274 -14.55 23.30 0.84
CA LYS A 274 -13.11 23.05 0.75
C LYS A 274 -12.53 23.55 -0.58
N ALA A 275 -11.28 24.00 -0.55
CA ALA A 275 -10.48 24.16 -1.76
C ALA A 275 -9.96 22.80 -2.24
N TYR A 276 -9.74 22.65 -3.56
CA TYR A 276 -9.19 21.39 -4.10
C TYR A 276 -7.79 21.09 -3.55
N THR A 277 -7.01 22.11 -3.25
CA THR A 277 -5.69 21.99 -2.59
C THR A 277 -5.79 21.53 -1.14
N GLU A 278 -6.90 21.79 -0.44
CA GLU A 278 -7.14 21.26 0.91
C GLU A 278 -7.54 19.79 0.85
N ILE A 279 -8.35 19.39 -0.12
CA ILE A 279 -8.66 17.98 -0.40
C ILE A 279 -7.38 17.23 -0.78
N ALA A 280 -6.56 17.79 -1.66
CA ALA A 280 -5.30 17.23 -2.10
C ALA A 280 -4.31 17.01 -0.96
N ALA A 281 -4.20 17.96 -0.03
CA ALA A 281 -3.33 17.84 1.14
C ALA A 281 -3.77 16.71 2.08
N ALA A 282 -5.08 16.53 2.26
CA ALA A 282 -5.63 15.42 3.03
C ALA A 282 -5.38 14.07 2.32
N SER A 283 -5.57 14.01 1.00
CA SER A 283 -5.36 12.82 0.17
C SER A 283 -3.90 12.37 0.24
N ILE A 284 -2.93 13.23 -0.10
CA ILE A 284 -1.50 12.87 -0.08
C ILE A 284 -1.00 12.46 1.32
N SER A 285 -1.64 12.96 2.38
CA SER A 285 -1.25 12.64 3.76
C SER A 285 -1.67 11.23 4.21
N MET A 286 -2.35 10.47 3.34
CA MET A 286 -2.64 9.06 3.61
C MET A 286 -1.43 8.17 3.37
N HIS A 287 -0.43 8.57 2.58
CA HIS A 287 0.79 7.82 2.31
C HIS A 287 1.78 7.84 3.49
N LYS A 288 1.32 7.41 4.67
CA LYS A 288 2.08 7.48 5.92
C LYS A 288 3.28 6.56 5.95
N SER A 289 3.17 5.39 5.34
CA SER A 289 4.31 4.45 5.23
C SER A 289 5.50 5.07 4.50
N GLN A 290 5.26 6.06 3.63
CA GLN A 290 6.29 6.77 2.88
C GLN A 290 6.69 8.10 3.52
N GLY A 291 6.02 8.51 4.60
CA GLY A 291 6.28 9.79 5.26
C GLY A 291 5.94 11.00 4.38
N VAL A 292 5.08 10.79 3.38
CA VAL A 292 4.60 11.86 2.50
C VAL A 292 3.38 12.52 3.12
N GLY A 293 3.30 13.82 3.00
CA GLY A 293 2.20 14.60 3.50
C GLY A 293 2.43 16.09 3.27
N GLY A 294 1.44 16.89 3.51
CA GLY A 294 1.57 18.32 3.29
C GLY A 294 0.55 19.15 4.08
N LEU A 295 0.98 20.35 4.45
CA LEU A 295 0.05 21.36 4.94
C LEU A 295 -0.85 21.84 3.79
N PRO A 296 -2.14 22.04 4.03
CA PRO A 296 -3.04 22.52 3.01
C PRO A 296 -2.60 23.93 2.55
N ARG A 297 -2.36 24.02 1.26
CA ARG A 297 -2.12 25.32 0.60
C ARG A 297 -3.44 25.91 0.15
N ARG A 298 -3.58 27.22 0.21
CA ARG A 298 -4.78 27.95 -0.21
C ARG A 298 -4.43 28.93 -1.32
N GLY A 299 -5.43 29.23 -2.19
CA GLY A 299 -5.26 30.12 -3.31
C GLY A 299 -4.87 29.43 -4.60
N ALA A 300 -4.40 30.20 -5.57
CA ALA A 300 -4.08 29.75 -6.92
C ALA A 300 -3.04 28.62 -6.94
N ARG A 301 -3.28 27.60 -7.76
CA ARG A 301 -2.38 26.47 -7.99
C ARG A 301 -2.27 26.16 -9.47
N LYS A 302 -1.15 26.51 -10.08
CA LYS A 302 -0.89 26.27 -11.49
C LYS A 302 -0.26 24.90 -11.70
N GLU A 303 -0.82 24.16 -12.64
CA GLU A 303 -0.31 22.90 -13.14
C GLU A 303 0.06 23.04 -14.62
N TYR A 304 1.11 22.35 -15.07
CA TYR A 304 1.71 22.56 -16.38
C TYR A 304 1.70 21.26 -17.18
N PHE A 305 1.35 21.35 -18.46
CA PHE A 305 1.22 20.18 -19.33
C PHE A 305 1.96 20.40 -20.66
N LYS A 306 2.73 19.38 -21.03
CA LYS A 306 3.40 19.30 -22.32
C LYS A 306 2.70 18.24 -23.18
N PRO A 307 2.26 18.54 -24.41
CA PRO A 307 1.74 17.54 -25.33
C PRO A 307 2.81 16.49 -25.64
N LEU A 308 2.41 15.21 -25.69
CA LEU A 308 3.26 14.08 -26.13
C LEU A 308 2.69 13.48 -27.41
N GLU A 309 1.41 13.06 -27.42
CA GLU A 309 0.76 12.41 -28.55
C GLU A 309 -0.68 12.93 -28.75
N GLY A 310 -1.24 12.73 -29.94
CA GLY A 310 -2.64 13.01 -30.26
C GLY A 310 -2.92 14.45 -30.66
N SER A 311 -4.16 14.90 -30.45
CA SER A 311 -4.62 16.22 -30.89
C SER A 311 -3.96 17.37 -30.11
N PRO A 312 -3.60 18.47 -30.76
CA PRO A 312 -3.04 19.65 -30.08
C PRO A 312 -4.03 20.25 -29.09
N MET A 313 -3.50 21.01 -28.14
CA MET A 313 -4.27 21.77 -27.16
C MET A 313 -3.60 23.11 -26.89
N THR A 314 -4.39 24.11 -26.54
CA THR A 314 -3.90 25.47 -26.20
C THR A 314 -4.45 25.96 -24.87
N SER A 315 -5.73 25.76 -24.61
CA SER A 315 -6.45 26.34 -23.47
C SER A 315 -7.00 25.30 -22.48
N SER A 316 -7.18 24.08 -22.90
CA SER A 316 -7.78 23.01 -22.08
C SER A 316 -7.26 21.64 -22.45
N LEU A 317 -7.12 20.77 -21.46
CA LEU A 317 -6.85 19.34 -21.67
C LEU A 317 -7.96 18.64 -22.47
N PHE A 318 -9.19 19.15 -22.38
CA PHE A 318 -10.37 18.61 -23.07
C PHE A 318 -10.76 19.43 -24.32
N GLU A 319 -9.85 20.25 -24.82
CA GLU A 319 -10.09 21.02 -26.07
C GLU A 319 -10.39 20.05 -27.24
N GLY A 320 -11.53 20.26 -27.91
CA GLY A 320 -12.01 19.40 -28.98
C GLY A 320 -12.64 18.06 -28.52
N VAL A 321 -12.76 17.83 -27.21
CA VAL A 321 -13.48 16.67 -26.66
C VAL A 321 -14.88 17.10 -26.24
N ASP A 322 -15.90 16.43 -26.75
CA ASP A 322 -17.26 16.60 -26.25
C ASP A 322 -17.42 15.84 -24.92
N THR A 323 -17.51 16.59 -23.84
CA THR A 323 -17.71 16.05 -22.49
C THR A 323 -19.17 16.09 -22.03
N THR A 324 -20.09 16.31 -22.96
CA THR A 324 -21.53 16.44 -22.69
C THR A 324 -22.32 15.25 -23.23
N TRP A 325 -23.61 15.20 -22.95
CA TRP A 325 -24.49 14.17 -23.45
C TRP A 325 -24.63 14.18 -24.99
N SER A 326 -24.29 15.27 -25.69
CA SER A 326 -24.32 15.29 -27.17
C SER A 326 -23.41 14.25 -27.83
N ARG A 327 -22.44 13.68 -27.09
CA ARG A 327 -21.61 12.55 -27.57
C ARG A 327 -22.35 11.21 -27.65
N VAL A 328 -23.54 11.12 -27.03
CA VAL A 328 -24.39 9.94 -27.05
C VAL A 328 -25.59 10.20 -27.95
N ALA A 329 -25.76 9.41 -28.98
CA ALA A 329 -26.85 9.62 -29.96
C ALA A 329 -28.25 9.57 -29.31
N ASN A 330 -29.13 10.50 -29.69
CA ASN A 330 -30.52 10.64 -29.20
C ASN A 330 -30.65 10.93 -27.70
N SER A 331 -29.65 11.57 -27.09
CA SER A 331 -29.59 11.84 -25.65
C SER A 331 -30.09 13.25 -25.25
N GLU A 332 -30.61 14.06 -26.16
CA GLU A 332 -31.02 15.44 -25.92
C GLU A 332 -32.07 15.54 -24.79
N SER A 333 -33.00 14.57 -24.75
CA SER A 333 -33.98 14.47 -23.68
C SER A 333 -33.37 14.16 -22.31
N VAL A 334 -32.30 13.39 -22.26
CA VAL A 334 -31.55 13.07 -21.03
C VAL A 334 -30.88 14.32 -20.49
N ALA A 335 -30.13 15.06 -21.35
CA ALA A 335 -29.46 16.28 -20.95
C ALA A 335 -30.45 17.36 -20.42
N ALA A 336 -31.63 17.49 -21.07
CA ALA A 336 -32.68 18.41 -20.64
C ALA A 336 -33.27 17.99 -19.28
N GLN A 337 -33.59 16.71 -19.08
CA GLN A 337 -34.12 16.16 -17.81
C GLN A 337 -33.14 16.36 -16.66
N ILE A 338 -31.86 16.05 -16.84
CA ILE A 338 -30.82 16.27 -15.82
C ILE A 338 -30.78 17.76 -15.43
N SER A 339 -30.79 18.67 -16.42
CA SER A 339 -30.74 20.12 -16.16
C SER A 339 -31.97 20.60 -15.39
N GLN A 340 -33.16 20.05 -15.71
CA GLN A 340 -34.40 20.35 -15.00
C GLN A 340 -34.37 19.84 -13.55
N ILE A 341 -33.89 18.61 -13.32
CA ILE A 341 -33.77 18.02 -11.98
C ILE A 341 -32.82 18.89 -11.13
N ILE A 342 -31.65 19.25 -11.65
CA ILE A 342 -30.69 20.09 -10.94
C ILE A 342 -31.32 21.45 -10.55
N SER A 343 -32.07 22.06 -11.46
CA SER A 343 -32.69 23.39 -11.21
C SER A 343 -33.79 23.36 -10.14
N LYS A 344 -34.42 22.20 -9.92
CA LYS A 344 -35.51 22.01 -8.96
C LYS A 344 -35.07 21.28 -7.68
N PHE A 345 -33.86 20.80 -7.65
CA PHE A 345 -33.37 20.03 -6.50
C PHE A 345 -33.40 20.84 -5.22
N ASN A 346 -34.04 20.28 -4.19
CA ASN A 346 -34.08 20.84 -2.86
C ASN A 346 -33.28 19.97 -1.88
N PRO A 347 -32.12 20.44 -1.38
CA PRO A 347 -31.29 19.66 -0.46
C PRO A 347 -31.95 19.40 0.91
N ALA A 348 -33.02 20.14 1.26
CA ALA A 348 -33.82 19.89 2.47
C ALA A 348 -34.91 18.83 2.27
N ASP A 349 -35.28 18.52 1.03
CA ASP A 349 -36.22 17.47 0.66
C ASP A 349 -35.76 16.78 -0.63
N PRO A 350 -34.70 15.96 -0.57
CA PRO A 350 -34.17 15.26 -1.73
C PRO A 350 -35.17 14.29 -2.37
N ALA A 351 -36.06 13.71 -1.53
CA ALA A 351 -37.05 12.72 -1.95
C ALA A 351 -38.05 13.25 -2.98
N ALA A 352 -38.32 14.54 -2.99
CA ALA A 352 -39.17 15.19 -3.99
C ALA A 352 -38.64 15.02 -5.42
N SER A 353 -37.34 14.75 -5.61
CA SER A 353 -36.71 14.53 -6.92
C SER A 353 -36.84 13.09 -7.43
N VAL A 354 -37.24 12.11 -6.59
CA VAL A 354 -37.21 10.67 -6.93
C VAL A 354 -38.05 10.35 -8.16
N ALA A 355 -39.25 10.91 -8.28
CA ALA A 355 -40.12 10.65 -9.42
C ALA A 355 -39.49 11.05 -10.76
N GLU A 356 -38.84 12.22 -10.82
CA GLU A 356 -38.15 12.70 -12.03
C GLU A 356 -36.84 11.91 -12.28
N LEU A 357 -36.12 11.47 -11.24
CA LEU A 357 -34.95 10.62 -11.37
C LEU A 357 -35.33 9.25 -11.93
N LEU A 358 -36.43 8.65 -11.49
CA LEU A 358 -36.94 7.38 -12.03
C LEU A 358 -37.34 7.51 -13.49
N LYS A 359 -37.96 8.63 -13.90
CA LYS A 359 -38.27 8.93 -15.29
C LYS A 359 -37.00 9.11 -16.13
N LEU A 360 -36.00 9.83 -15.62
CA LEU A 360 -34.70 9.96 -16.26
C LEU A 360 -34.06 8.58 -16.50
N ARG A 361 -34.13 7.69 -15.50
CA ARG A 361 -33.61 6.30 -15.59
C ARG A 361 -34.27 5.51 -16.74
N GLN A 362 -35.59 5.63 -16.90
CA GLN A 362 -36.28 5.03 -18.02
C GLN A 362 -35.85 5.59 -19.36
N THR A 363 -35.72 6.94 -19.45
CA THR A 363 -35.24 7.60 -20.67
C THR A 363 -33.86 7.11 -21.06
N MET A 364 -32.93 7.00 -20.09
CA MET A 364 -31.57 6.49 -20.33
C MET A 364 -31.55 5.04 -20.80
N SER A 365 -32.46 4.20 -20.29
CA SER A 365 -32.55 2.78 -20.71
C SER A 365 -32.98 2.59 -22.16
N GLY A 366 -33.51 3.61 -22.84
CA GLY A 366 -33.85 3.60 -24.26
C GLY A 366 -32.70 3.97 -25.21
N LEU A 367 -31.54 4.35 -24.69
CA LEU A 367 -30.36 4.71 -25.48
C LEU A 367 -29.49 3.50 -25.80
N GLN A 368 -28.70 3.60 -26.89
CA GLN A 368 -27.92 2.45 -27.41
C GLN A 368 -26.42 2.43 -27.00
N ASP A 369 -25.90 3.47 -26.41
CA ASP A 369 -24.49 3.48 -25.95
C ASP A 369 -24.37 2.75 -24.61
N GLU A 370 -24.29 1.43 -24.67
CA GLU A 370 -24.26 0.56 -23.49
C GLU A 370 -23.26 0.99 -22.45
N SER A 371 -22.10 1.50 -22.87
CA SER A 371 -21.00 1.78 -21.96
C SER A 371 -21.19 3.03 -21.11
N TRP A 372 -21.63 4.16 -21.74
CA TRP A 372 -21.96 5.37 -21.01
C TRP A 372 -23.27 5.20 -20.21
N ILE A 373 -24.24 4.54 -20.83
CA ILE A 373 -25.55 4.33 -20.19
C ILE A 373 -25.42 3.49 -18.94
N ALA A 374 -24.72 2.34 -18.97
CA ALA A 374 -24.51 1.49 -17.80
C ALA A 374 -23.92 2.26 -16.64
N GLU A 375 -22.83 3.01 -16.89
CA GLU A 375 -22.15 3.77 -15.87
C GLU A 375 -23.02 4.92 -15.31
N LYS A 376 -23.65 5.71 -16.19
CA LYS A 376 -24.49 6.84 -15.75
C LYS A 376 -25.77 6.39 -15.07
N LYS A 377 -26.32 5.23 -15.44
CA LYS A 377 -27.43 4.58 -14.69
C LYS A 377 -26.98 4.17 -13.31
N ALA A 378 -25.80 3.54 -13.18
CA ALA A 378 -25.27 3.16 -11.87
C ALA A 378 -25.06 4.38 -10.97
N GLN A 379 -24.55 5.51 -11.52
CA GLN A 379 -24.46 6.77 -10.79
C GLN A 379 -25.85 7.31 -10.41
N LEU A 380 -26.81 7.28 -11.33
CA LEU A 380 -28.19 7.71 -11.10
C LEU A 380 -28.88 6.86 -10.03
N ASP A 381 -28.70 5.54 -10.04
CA ASP A 381 -29.28 4.63 -9.06
C ASP A 381 -28.75 4.93 -7.65
N LYS A 382 -27.46 5.26 -7.50
CA LYS A 382 -26.89 5.75 -6.22
C LYS A 382 -27.52 7.06 -5.76
N ILE A 383 -27.75 8.00 -6.68
CA ILE A 383 -28.42 9.27 -6.37
C ILE A 383 -29.87 9.01 -5.92
N ILE A 384 -30.60 8.10 -6.57
CA ILE A 384 -31.95 7.71 -6.16
C ILE A 384 -31.93 7.14 -4.73
N ALA A 385 -31.02 6.22 -4.43
CA ALA A 385 -30.85 5.68 -3.10
C ALA A 385 -30.59 6.78 -2.05
N ALA A 386 -29.70 7.74 -2.37
CA ALA A 386 -29.39 8.86 -1.50
C ALA A 386 -30.62 9.77 -1.28
N CYS A 387 -31.39 10.08 -2.34
CA CYS A 387 -32.63 10.87 -2.25
C CYS A 387 -33.71 10.19 -1.41
N LEU A 388 -33.77 8.87 -1.41
CA LEU A 388 -34.66 8.07 -0.55
C LEU A 388 -34.17 8.02 0.90
N GLY A 389 -32.94 8.45 1.20
CA GLY A 389 -32.27 8.13 2.46
C GLY A 389 -32.22 6.62 2.69
N LEU A 390 -32.11 5.84 1.61
CA LEU A 390 -32.11 4.40 1.65
C LEU A 390 -30.80 3.88 2.26
N HIS A 391 -30.91 3.12 3.35
CA HIS A 391 -29.78 2.41 3.93
C HIS A 391 -30.08 0.91 3.87
N VAL A 392 -29.21 0.15 3.27
CA VAL A 392 -29.27 -1.30 3.23
C VAL A 392 -27.92 -1.84 3.65
N GLU A 393 -27.92 -2.75 4.61
CA GLU A 393 -26.72 -3.34 5.14
C GLU A 393 -26.87 -4.86 5.29
N ALA A 394 -25.90 -5.60 4.80
CA ALA A 394 -25.72 -7.01 5.07
C ALA A 394 -24.60 -7.19 6.10
N SER A 395 -24.89 -7.87 7.20
CA SER A 395 -23.90 -8.06 8.26
C SER A 395 -23.94 -9.48 8.84
N THR A 396 -22.84 -9.90 9.43
CA THR A 396 -22.71 -11.16 10.15
C THR A 396 -21.87 -10.98 11.41
N THR A 397 -22.12 -11.79 12.44
CA THR A 397 -21.32 -11.82 13.68
C THR A 397 -20.11 -12.76 13.59
N THR A 398 -19.87 -13.38 12.45
CA THR A 398 -18.74 -14.27 12.18
C THR A 398 -17.78 -13.59 11.20
N GLU A 399 -16.54 -13.34 11.65
CA GLU A 399 -15.52 -12.68 10.83
C GLU A 399 -15.00 -13.58 9.70
N THR A 400 -14.86 -14.86 9.98
CA THR A 400 -14.18 -15.82 9.10
C THR A 400 -15.07 -17.01 8.80
N PHE A 401 -15.16 -17.38 7.54
CA PHE A 401 -15.84 -18.59 7.07
C PHE A 401 -14.89 -19.49 6.27
N THR A 402 -15.20 -20.79 6.22
CA THR A 402 -14.53 -21.72 5.31
C THR A 402 -15.46 -22.09 4.15
N PRO A 403 -14.91 -22.45 2.97
CA PRO A 403 -15.69 -23.01 1.88
C PRO A 403 -16.57 -24.17 2.34
N GLY A 404 -17.84 -24.19 1.90
CA GLY A 404 -18.83 -25.17 2.29
C GLY A 404 -19.62 -24.86 3.58
N GLN A 405 -19.22 -23.87 4.36
CA GLN A 405 -20.00 -23.43 5.53
C GLN A 405 -21.23 -22.63 5.13
N THR A 406 -22.23 -22.63 6.03
CA THR A 406 -23.41 -21.78 5.90
C THR A 406 -23.23 -20.50 6.71
N ALA A 407 -23.33 -19.37 6.05
CA ALA A 407 -23.33 -18.04 6.68
C ALA A 407 -24.78 -17.63 7.02
N THR A 408 -24.97 -17.11 8.23
CA THR A 408 -26.17 -16.38 8.61
C THR A 408 -25.87 -14.90 8.45
N ILE A 409 -26.65 -14.25 7.59
CA ILE A 409 -26.48 -12.83 7.23
C ILE A 409 -27.72 -12.10 7.67
N LYS A 410 -27.54 -11.06 8.45
CA LYS A 410 -28.59 -10.12 8.82
C LYS A 410 -28.65 -9.02 7.76
N LEU A 411 -29.78 -8.91 7.08
CA LEU A 411 -30.07 -7.84 6.12
C LEU A 411 -30.94 -6.79 6.78
N ASP A 412 -30.42 -5.63 7.02
CA ASP A 412 -31.11 -4.47 7.57
C ASP A 412 -31.41 -3.48 6.44
N ALA A 413 -32.66 -3.04 6.29
CA ALA A 413 -33.08 -2.07 5.29
C ALA A 413 -33.98 -0.99 5.89
N ILE A 414 -33.72 0.28 5.57
CA ILE A 414 -34.54 1.42 6.00
C ILE A 414 -34.64 2.44 4.87
N ASN A 415 -35.87 2.84 4.58
CA ASN A 415 -36.22 3.97 3.71
C ASN A 415 -36.57 5.18 4.60
N ARG A 416 -35.83 6.28 4.48
CA ARG A 416 -36.06 7.49 5.31
C ARG A 416 -36.98 8.50 4.63
N SER A 417 -37.55 8.17 3.47
CA SER A 417 -38.48 9.02 2.72
C SER A 417 -39.91 8.54 2.86
N ASN A 418 -40.83 9.36 2.36
CA ASN A 418 -42.24 8.97 2.21
C ASN A 418 -42.55 8.30 0.85
N VAL A 419 -41.57 8.10 -0.02
CA VAL A 419 -41.70 7.40 -1.29
C VAL A 419 -41.90 5.92 -1.02
N PRO A 420 -42.92 5.28 -1.64
CA PRO A 420 -43.14 3.86 -1.44
C PRO A 420 -41.98 3.01 -1.96
N VAL A 421 -41.41 2.20 -1.07
CA VAL A 421 -40.32 1.26 -1.37
C VAL A 421 -40.70 -0.11 -0.82
N THR A 422 -40.53 -1.16 -1.62
CA THR A 422 -40.68 -2.56 -1.20
C THR A 422 -39.40 -3.33 -1.46
N LEU A 423 -38.86 -3.97 -0.44
CA LEU A 423 -37.76 -4.93 -0.58
C LEU A 423 -38.36 -6.25 -1.06
N GLN A 424 -38.16 -6.55 -2.36
CA GLN A 424 -38.75 -7.72 -2.99
C GLN A 424 -37.96 -8.99 -2.73
N GLU A 425 -36.62 -8.91 -2.88
CA GLU A 425 -35.79 -10.08 -2.93
C GLU A 425 -34.34 -9.75 -2.52
N ALA A 426 -33.64 -10.71 -1.94
CA ALA A 426 -32.18 -10.72 -1.79
C ALA A 426 -31.59 -11.91 -2.54
N ARG A 427 -30.58 -11.68 -3.38
CA ARG A 427 -29.93 -12.67 -4.24
C ARG A 427 -28.46 -12.81 -3.91
N PHE A 428 -27.93 -13.98 -4.13
CA PHE A 428 -26.49 -14.25 -4.04
C PHE A 428 -25.95 -14.50 -5.47
N PRO A 429 -25.29 -13.51 -6.09
CA PRO A 429 -24.91 -13.58 -7.51
C PRO A 429 -24.00 -14.77 -7.87
N GLU A 430 -23.18 -15.23 -6.94
CA GLU A 430 -22.23 -16.32 -7.18
C GLU A 430 -22.91 -17.69 -7.37
N THR A 431 -23.99 -17.96 -6.62
CA THR A 431 -24.72 -19.25 -6.69
C THR A 431 -26.04 -19.15 -7.44
N GLY A 432 -26.53 -17.92 -7.64
CA GLY A 432 -27.86 -17.67 -8.18
C GLY A 432 -28.98 -17.92 -7.17
N ASP A 433 -28.66 -18.24 -5.91
CA ASP A 433 -29.65 -18.42 -4.86
C ASP A 433 -30.39 -17.11 -4.57
N SER A 434 -31.70 -17.22 -4.28
CA SER A 434 -32.52 -16.05 -3.97
C SER A 434 -33.46 -16.27 -2.79
N ASN A 435 -33.72 -15.20 -2.06
CA ASN A 435 -34.66 -15.19 -0.95
C ASN A 435 -35.75 -14.15 -1.23
N LYS A 436 -36.96 -14.61 -1.49
CA LYS A 436 -38.12 -13.74 -1.65
C LYS A 436 -38.50 -13.14 -0.30
N ILE A 437 -38.68 -11.82 -0.24
CA ILE A 437 -38.93 -11.06 1.00
C ILE A 437 -40.29 -10.37 0.96
N ASP A 438 -40.61 -9.65 -0.12
CA ASP A 438 -41.85 -8.88 -0.32
C ASP A 438 -42.25 -8.00 0.88
N ALA A 439 -41.30 -7.29 1.48
CA ALA A 439 -41.51 -6.44 2.64
C ALA A 439 -41.58 -4.97 2.24
N ALA A 440 -42.66 -4.28 2.61
CA ALA A 440 -42.67 -2.81 2.52
C ALA A 440 -41.63 -2.20 3.46
N LEU A 441 -41.01 -1.11 3.03
CA LEU A 441 -40.10 -0.28 3.86
C LEU A 441 -40.82 1.02 4.24
N PRO A 442 -41.56 1.05 5.37
CA PRO A 442 -42.24 2.27 5.83
C PRO A 442 -41.21 3.36 6.13
N SER A 443 -41.69 4.62 6.09
CA SER A 443 -40.81 5.76 6.33
C SER A 443 -40.14 5.71 7.71
N ASN A 444 -38.83 5.66 7.71
CA ASN A 444 -37.94 5.65 8.88
C ASN A 444 -38.18 4.45 9.85
N GLU A 445 -38.65 3.33 9.31
CA GLU A 445 -38.76 2.07 10.04
C GLU A 445 -37.74 1.04 9.55
N LEU A 446 -37.01 0.43 10.48
CA LEU A 446 -36.01 -0.59 10.17
C LEU A 446 -36.71 -1.94 9.89
N VAL A 447 -36.46 -2.50 8.73
CA VAL A 447 -36.87 -3.86 8.37
C VAL A 447 -35.63 -4.74 8.39
N THR A 448 -35.68 -5.78 9.22
CA THR A 448 -34.61 -6.77 9.37
C THR A 448 -35.04 -8.12 8.81
N LYS A 449 -34.15 -8.79 8.07
CA LYS A 449 -34.34 -10.16 7.58
C LYS A 449 -33.04 -10.96 7.80
N ASP A 450 -33.22 -12.19 8.28
CA ASP A 450 -32.14 -13.16 8.35
C ASP A 450 -32.09 -13.96 7.05
N LEU A 451 -30.92 -14.00 6.43
CA LEU A 451 -30.61 -14.75 5.23
C LEU A 451 -29.66 -15.88 5.57
N SER A 452 -29.82 -16.99 4.89
CA SER A 452 -28.90 -18.14 4.99
C SER A 452 -28.25 -18.36 3.63
N TYR A 453 -26.92 -18.41 3.61
CA TYR A 453 -26.15 -18.62 2.39
C TYR A 453 -25.11 -19.72 2.58
N LYS A 454 -25.15 -20.73 1.72
CA LYS A 454 -24.11 -21.76 1.71
C LYS A 454 -22.96 -21.33 0.81
N ILE A 455 -21.81 -21.03 1.41
CA ILE A 455 -20.60 -20.67 0.69
C ILE A 455 -20.17 -21.84 -0.21
N PRO A 456 -19.87 -21.61 -1.49
CA PRO A 456 -19.40 -22.66 -2.40
C PRO A 456 -18.20 -23.43 -1.84
N ASN A 457 -18.12 -24.74 -2.11
CA ASN A 457 -17.02 -25.59 -1.64
C ASN A 457 -15.68 -25.22 -2.29
N ASP A 458 -15.71 -24.56 -3.42
CA ASP A 458 -14.57 -24.07 -4.20
C ASP A 458 -14.38 -22.55 -4.12
N ALA A 459 -15.10 -21.88 -3.20
CA ALA A 459 -14.93 -20.44 -2.97
C ALA A 459 -13.45 -20.11 -2.70
N PRO A 460 -12.88 -19.13 -3.41
CA PRO A 460 -11.50 -18.77 -3.21
C PRO A 460 -11.30 -18.14 -1.83
N TYR A 461 -10.15 -18.40 -1.21
CA TYR A 461 -9.77 -17.68 0.01
C TYR A 461 -9.61 -16.18 -0.27
N SER A 462 -9.88 -15.35 0.74
CA SER A 462 -9.81 -13.88 0.66
C SER A 462 -8.38 -13.34 0.60
N GLN A 463 -7.41 -14.16 0.19
CA GLN A 463 -6.06 -13.70 -0.15
C GLN A 463 -6.16 -12.66 -1.28
N PRO A 464 -5.46 -11.53 -1.23
CA PRO A 464 -5.39 -10.59 -2.35
C PRO A 464 -5.11 -11.31 -3.66
N TYR A 465 -5.88 -11.04 -4.71
CA TYR A 465 -5.86 -11.83 -5.94
C TYR A 465 -4.47 -11.90 -6.59
N TRP A 466 -3.67 -10.85 -6.44
CA TRP A 466 -2.30 -10.77 -6.98
C TRP A 466 -1.28 -11.56 -6.15
N LEU A 467 -1.66 -12.00 -4.93
CA LEU A 467 -0.81 -12.81 -4.03
C LEU A 467 -1.28 -14.28 -3.91
N ARG A 468 -2.26 -14.71 -4.71
CA ARG A 468 -2.78 -16.09 -4.68
C ARG A 468 -1.79 -17.10 -5.25
N LYS A 469 -0.92 -16.67 -6.14
CA LYS A 469 0.09 -17.51 -6.80
C LYS A 469 1.46 -16.85 -6.73
N PRO A 470 2.54 -17.63 -6.62
CA PRO A 470 3.89 -17.08 -6.74
C PRO A 470 4.06 -16.33 -8.06
N GLY A 471 4.57 -15.12 -8.00
CA GLY A 471 4.91 -14.29 -9.14
C GLY A 471 6.29 -14.61 -9.72
N ALA A 472 6.66 -13.90 -10.79
CA ALA A 472 8.03 -13.80 -11.28
C ALA A 472 8.75 -12.63 -10.56
N LEU A 473 10.03 -12.39 -10.90
CA LEU A 473 10.81 -11.31 -10.28
C LEU A 473 10.13 -9.92 -10.40
N GLY A 474 9.52 -9.62 -11.53
CA GLY A 474 8.94 -8.30 -11.80
C GLY A 474 7.43 -8.28 -11.99
N THR A 475 6.73 -9.42 -11.88
CA THR A 475 5.28 -9.47 -12.13
C THR A 475 4.55 -10.46 -11.23
N PHE A 476 3.41 -10.03 -10.69
CA PHE A 476 2.46 -10.92 -10.03
C PHE A 476 1.80 -11.87 -11.04
N ALA A 477 1.45 -13.07 -10.59
CA ALA A 477 0.75 -14.07 -11.38
C ALA A 477 -0.78 -13.93 -11.18
N VAL A 478 -1.45 -13.39 -12.18
CA VAL A 478 -2.90 -13.25 -12.23
C VAL A 478 -3.41 -13.85 -13.52
N ASP A 479 -4.27 -14.88 -13.42
CA ASP A 479 -4.78 -15.60 -14.60
C ASP A 479 -6.08 -14.99 -15.13
N ASP A 480 -6.93 -14.46 -14.24
CA ASP A 480 -8.20 -13.86 -14.63
C ASP A 480 -8.00 -12.42 -15.11
N GLN A 481 -8.23 -12.21 -16.42
CA GLN A 481 -8.13 -10.90 -17.04
C GLN A 481 -9.01 -9.84 -16.36
N LYS A 482 -10.16 -10.23 -15.81
CA LYS A 482 -11.10 -9.31 -15.16
C LYS A 482 -10.61 -8.77 -13.83
N LEU A 483 -9.67 -9.46 -13.17
CA LEU A 483 -9.07 -9.00 -11.92
C LEU A 483 -7.93 -8.00 -12.18
N ILE A 484 -7.31 -8.03 -13.37
CA ILE A 484 -6.22 -7.11 -13.71
C ILE A 484 -6.78 -5.67 -13.73
N GLY A 485 -6.12 -4.80 -13.02
CA GLY A 485 -6.53 -3.40 -12.86
C GLY A 485 -7.26 -3.11 -11.55
N LEU A 486 -7.89 -4.10 -10.94
CA LEU A 486 -8.59 -3.88 -9.67
C LEU A 486 -7.62 -3.55 -8.53
N PRO A 487 -7.98 -2.61 -7.66
CA PRO A 487 -7.17 -2.33 -6.48
C PRO A 487 -7.23 -3.45 -5.44
N GLU A 488 -8.41 -4.05 -5.25
CA GLU A 488 -8.71 -5.08 -4.26
C GLU A 488 -9.50 -6.24 -4.87
N ASN A 489 -9.71 -7.28 -4.08
CA ASN A 489 -10.65 -8.35 -4.43
C ASN A 489 -12.08 -7.80 -4.55
N PRO A 490 -12.91 -8.37 -5.42
CA PRO A 490 -14.37 -8.20 -5.29
C PRO A 490 -14.86 -8.61 -3.91
N PRO A 491 -16.03 -8.09 -3.45
CA PRO A 491 -16.62 -8.49 -2.18
C PRO A 491 -16.68 -10.00 -2.00
N ALA A 492 -16.31 -10.50 -0.82
CA ALA A 492 -16.25 -11.94 -0.56
C ALA A 492 -17.64 -12.60 -0.48
N LEU A 493 -18.66 -11.81 -0.13
CA LEU A 493 -20.04 -12.27 0.03
C LEU A 493 -21.02 -11.15 -0.36
N PRO A 494 -21.13 -10.85 -1.67
CA PRO A 494 -22.05 -9.82 -2.15
C PRO A 494 -23.50 -10.28 -2.04
N VAL A 495 -24.39 -9.40 -1.59
CA VAL A 495 -25.83 -9.58 -1.60
C VAL A 495 -26.44 -8.57 -2.57
N GLU A 496 -27.11 -9.05 -3.63
CA GLU A 496 -27.92 -8.20 -4.50
C GLU A 496 -29.31 -8.04 -3.89
N VAL A 497 -29.70 -6.81 -3.62
CA VAL A 497 -31.05 -6.48 -3.15
C VAL A 497 -31.88 -5.93 -4.30
N VAL A 498 -33.08 -6.46 -4.46
CA VAL A 498 -34.07 -6.05 -5.47
C VAL A 498 -35.16 -5.25 -4.77
N LEU A 499 -35.26 -3.98 -5.16
CA LEU A 499 -36.24 -3.04 -4.60
C LEU A 499 -37.26 -2.61 -5.65
N GLN A 500 -38.50 -2.46 -5.24
CA GLN A 500 -39.53 -1.80 -6.02
C GLN A 500 -39.72 -0.37 -5.49
N VAL A 501 -39.43 0.61 -6.29
CA VAL A 501 -39.55 2.03 -5.93
C VAL A 501 -40.59 2.68 -6.84
N SER A 502 -41.74 3.07 -6.31
CA SER A 502 -42.84 3.66 -7.08
C SER A 502 -43.16 2.92 -8.39
N GLY A 503 -43.13 1.57 -8.37
CA GLY A 503 -43.44 0.74 -9.53
C GLY A 503 -42.25 0.43 -10.46
N GLN A 504 -41.03 0.86 -10.16
CA GLN A 504 -39.84 0.53 -10.92
C GLN A 504 -38.89 -0.34 -10.10
N GLU A 505 -38.30 -1.34 -10.75
CA GLU A 505 -37.30 -2.21 -10.14
C GLU A 505 -35.93 -1.51 -10.15
N LEU A 506 -35.32 -1.47 -8.97
CA LEU A 506 -33.94 -1.06 -8.76
C LEU A 506 -33.19 -2.20 -8.09
N ARG A 507 -31.90 -2.34 -8.47
CA ARG A 507 -31.02 -3.36 -7.90
C ARG A 507 -29.78 -2.69 -7.35
N TYR A 508 -29.34 -3.16 -6.17
CA TYR A 508 -28.12 -2.71 -5.54
C TYR A 508 -27.36 -3.91 -5.02
N THR A 509 -26.03 -3.88 -5.11
CA THR A 509 -25.18 -4.82 -4.41
C THR A 509 -24.77 -4.22 -3.07
N VAL A 510 -24.82 -5.01 -2.01
CA VAL A 510 -24.26 -4.69 -0.69
C VAL A 510 -23.23 -5.75 -0.33
N ASP A 511 -22.10 -5.31 0.20
CA ASP A 511 -21.07 -6.20 0.68
C ASP A 511 -21.39 -6.64 2.11
N THR A 512 -21.33 -7.95 2.40
CA THR A 512 -21.54 -8.46 3.74
C THR A 512 -20.34 -8.11 4.64
N LYS A 513 -20.59 -7.38 5.74
CA LYS A 513 -19.58 -6.96 6.70
C LYS A 513 -19.64 -7.77 7.99
N TYR A 514 -18.47 -8.02 8.58
CA TYR A 514 -18.41 -8.52 9.94
C TYR A 514 -18.69 -7.38 10.92
N ARG A 515 -19.63 -7.63 11.83
CA ARG A 515 -19.89 -6.75 12.98
C ARG A 515 -19.86 -7.55 14.26
N THR A 516 -19.18 -7.03 15.27
CA THR A 516 -19.23 -7.60 16.61
C THR A 516 -20.20 -6.81 17.47
N ALA A 517 -20.82 -7.49 18.44
CA ALA A 517 -21.69 -6.87 19.44
C ALA A 517 -20.90 -6.11 20.55
N ASP A 518 -19.58 -6.04 20.46
CA ASP A 518 -18.74 -5.40 21.45
C ASP A 518 -18.82 -3.87 21.37
N THR A 519 -19.54 -3.38 22.24
CA THR A 519 -19.64 -2.23 23.14
C THR A 519 -18.86 -0.93 22.87
N LEU A 520 -18.10 -0.76 21.81
CA LEU A 520 -17.49 0.53 21.47
C LEU A 520 -18.24 1.19 20.31
N PRO A 521 -18.78 2.42 20.48
CA PRO A 521 -19.55 3.11 19.44
C PRO A 521 -18.71 3.57 18.23
N THR A 522 -17.51 3.03 18.08
CA THR A 522 -16.55 3.34 17.01
C THR A 522 -16.17 2.11 16.20
N GLU A 523 -17.01 1.08 16.13
CA GLU A 523 -16.73 -0.08 15.28
C GLU A 523 -16.70 0.31 13.81
N VAL A 524 -15.52 0.12 13.22
CA VAL A 524 -15.37 0.09 11.76
C VAL A 524 -15.80 -1.31 11.30
N PRO A 525 -16.80 -1.44 10.42
CA PRO A 525 -17.16 -2.72 9.84
C PRO A 525 -15.95 -3.33 9.13
N ARG A 526 -15.66 -4.62 9.40
CA ARG A 526 -14.50 -5.29 8.80
C ARG A 526 -14.92 -6.12 7.60
N PRO A 527 -14.04 -6.29 6.60
CA PRO A 527 -14.28 -7.23 5.52
C PRO A 527 -14.48 -8.64 6.08
N LEU A 528 -15.36 -9.40 5.45
CA LEU A 528 -15.55 -10.81 5.72
C LEU A 528 -14.41 -11.60 5.08
N VAL A 529 -13.90 -12.62 5.78
CA VAL A 529 -12.76 -13.41 5.32
C VAL A 529 -13.19 -14.85 5.02
N ILE A 530 -12.97 -15.31 3.80
CA ILE A 530 -13.03 -16.75 3.44
C ILE A 530 -11.62 -17.32 3.63
N ALA A 531 -11.50 -18.35 4.46
CA ALA A 531 -10.19 -18.88 4.92
C ALA A 531 -10.18 -20.41 5.00
N PRO A 532 -8.99 -21.04 5.07
CA PRO A 532 -8.88 -22.45 5.42
C PRO A 532 -9.39 -22.70 6.87
N PRO A 533 -9.77 -23.93 7.23
CA PRO A 533 -10.27 -24.22 8.58
C PRO A 533 -9.22 -24.05 9.67
N VAL A 534 -7.94 -24.06 9.31
CA VAL A 534 -6.80 -23.96 10.24
C VAL A 534 -5.65 -23.18 9.61
N PHE A 535 -4.96 -22.40 10.43
CA PHE A 535 -3.71 -21.74 10.11
C PHE A 535 -2.55 -22.33 10.92
N ALA A 536 -1.34 -22.32 10.34
CA ALA A 536 -0.13 -22.79 10.98
C ALA A 536 0.99 -21.75 10.80
N ASN A 537 1.01 -20.74 11.65
CA ASN A 537 1.99 -19.66 11.57
C ASN A 537 3.35 -20.12 12.09
N VAL A 538 4.39 -20.02 11.26
CA VAL A 538 5.77 -20.26 11.68
C VAL A 538 6.29 -19.03 12.42
N ALA A 539 6.87 -19.22 13.60
CA ALA A 539 7.28 -18.10 14.44
C ALA A 539 8.34 -17.18 13.77
N ASN A 540 9.21 -17.76 12.96
CA ASN A 540 10.28 -17.04 12.27
C ASN A 540 10.34 -17.46 10.80
N TYR A 541 10.27 -16.49 9.88
CA TYR A 541 10.35 -16.75 8.42
C TYR A 541 11.71 -17.19 7.93
N VAL A 542 12.75 -16.96 8.74
CA VAL A 542 14.11 -17.44 8.52
C VAL A 542 14.63 -18.03 9.82
N VAL A 543 15.20 -19.24 9.75
CA VAL A 543 15.83 -19.90 10.88
C VAL A 543 17.29 -20.17 10.52
N VAL A 544 18.20 -19.43 11.16
CA VAL A 544 19.65 -19.52 10.90
C VAL A 544 20.31 -20.43 11.92
N PHE A 545 21.05 -21.43 11.46
CA PHE A 545 21.82 -22.38 12.27
C PHE A 545 23.32 -22.07 12.11
N PRO A 546 23.91 -21.30 13.04
CA PRO A 546 25.34 -20.98 12.98
C PRO A 546 26.27 -22.18 13.24
N THR A 547 25.73 -23.22 13.86
CA THR A 547 26.41 -24.48 14.16
C THR A 547 25.53 -25.67 13.76
N ASN A 548 25.98 -26.89 14.07
CA ASN A 548 25.20 -28.13 13.85
C ASN A 548 24.24 -28.44 15.01
N GLU A 549 24.09 -27.53 15.96
CA GLU A 549 23.19 -27.71 17.09
C GLU A 549 21.72 -27.54 16.63
N SER A 550 20.86 -28.36 17.25
CA SER A 550 19.42 -28.26 17.01
C SER A 550 18.86 -26.93 17.54
N LYS A 551 17.85 -26.43 16.87
CA LYS A 551 17.05 -25.28 17.33
C LYS A 551 15.58 -25.66 17.46
N THR A 552 14.92 -25.03 18.39
CA THR A 552 13.46 -25.11 18.53
C THR A 552 12.79 -24.22 17.49
N VAL A 553 11.89 -24.80 16.71
CA VAL A 553 11.01 -24.09 15.81
C VAL A 553 9.59 -24.18 16.34
N SER A 554 8.96 -23.05 16.58
CA SER A 554 7.60 -22.97 17.11
C SER A 554 6.61 -22.69 15.99
N ILE A 555 5.49 -23.42 16.04
CA ILE A 555 4.37 -23.24 15.13
C ILE A 555 3.15 -22.86 15.95
N HIS A 556 2.55 -21.74 15.66
CA HIS A 556 1.31 -21.29 16.26
C HIS A 556 0.14 -21.76 15.40
N VAL A 557 -0.64 -22.71 15.88
CA VAL A 557 -1.77 -23.29 15.16
C VAL A 557 -3.06 -22.65 15.66
N THR A 558 -3.87 -22.13 14.76
CA THR A 558 -5.15 -21.46 15.08
C THR A 558 -6.29 -22.10 14.31
N ALA A 559 -7.36 -22.48 14.98
CA ALA A 559 -8.64 -22.86 14.35
C ALA A 559 -9.33 -21.61 13.80
N ALA A 560 -9.62 -21.57 12.51
CA ALA A 560 -10.21 -20.38 11.88
C ALA A 560 -11.70 -20.23 12.21
N THR A 561 -12.51 -21.27 12.01
CA THR A 561 -13.99 -21.15 12.01
C THR A 561 -14.73 -22.14 12.86
N SER A 562 -14.13 -23.30 13.19
CA SER A 562 -14.78 -24.42 13.89
C SER A 562 -13.74 -25.22 14.67
N PRO A 563 -14.15 -26.13 15.54
CA PRO A 563 -13.21 -27.07 16.15
C PRO A 563 -12.38 -27.79 15.10
N VAL A 564 -11.08 -27.96 15.39
CA VAL A 564 -10.13 -28.62 14.48
C VAL A 564 -9.51 -29.81 15.21
N LYS A 565 -9.56 -30.97 14.56
CA LYS A 565 -8.86 -32.16 15.02
C LYS A 565 -8.03 -32.74 13.88
N GLY A 566 -6.72 -32.86 14.10
CA GLY A 566 -5.82 -33.29 13.05
C GLY A 566 -4.40 -33.55 13.54
N GLU A 567 -3.45 -33.46 12.66
CA GLU A 567 -2.03 -33.68 12.94
C GLU A 567 -1.16 -32.64 12.28
N LEU A 568 -0.29 -31.99 13.04
CA LEU A 568 0.70 -31.03 12.55
C LEU A 568 2.02 -31.76 12.27
N LYS A 569 2.56 -31.55 11.07
CA LYS A 569 3.87 -32.03 10.61
C LYS A 569 4.69 -30.87 10.04
N LEU A 570 6.03 -31.04 10.14
CA LEU A 570 6.94 -30.19 9.40
C LEU A 570 7.57 -31.00 8.26
N ALA A 571 7.56 -30.41 7.06
CA ALA A 571 8.32 -30.93 5.92
C ALA A 571 9.59 -30.08 5.73
N ALA A 572 10.75 -30.70 5.67
CA ALA A 572 12.02 -30.04 5.44
C ALA A 572 12.81 -30.77 4.32
N PRO A 573 13.84 -30.13 3.74
CA PRO A 573 14.68 -30.74 2.72
C PRO A 573 15.47 -31.96 3.28
N GLN A 574 15.98 -32.78 2.38
CA GLN A 574 16.81 -33.91 2.75
C GLN A 574 18.02 -33.49 3.59
N GLY A 575 18.33 -34.27 4.65
CA GLY A 575 19.44 -34.01 5.56
C GLY A 575 19.09 -33.18 6.79
N TRP A 576 17.89 -32.58 6.84
CA TRP A 576 17.36 -31.95 8.05
C TRP A 576 16.58 -32.96 8.87
N GLU A 577 16.84 -33.02 10.18
CA GLU A 577 16.13 -33.91 11.11
C GLU A 577 15.10 -33.15 11.92
N ILE A 578 13.87 -33.66 12.02
CA ILE A 578 12.75 -33.04 12.74
C ILE A 578 12.26 -34.01 13.84
N SER A 579 12.09 -33.49 15.04
CA SER A 579 11.57 -34.25 16.16
C SER A 579 10.65 -33.40 17.03
N PRO A 580 9.46 -33.90 17.41
CA PRO A 580 8.86 -35.19 17.01
C PRO A 580 8.47 -35.18 15.51
N ALA A 581 8.13 -36.31 14.93
CA ALA A 581 7.72 -36.42 13.53
C ALA A 581 6.36 -35.74 13.26
N SER A 582 5.49 -35.72 14.29
CA SER A 582 4.20 -35.03 14.23
C SER A 582 3.71 -34.66 15.64
N ILE A 583 2.77 -33.72 15.70
CA ILE A 583 2.12 -33.29 16.93
C ILE A 583 0.60 -33.31 16.70
N PRO A 584 -0.21 -33.96 17.59
CA PRO A 584 -1.67 -33.91 17.43
C PRO A 584 -2.20 -32.48 17.65
N VAL A 585 -3.18 -32.11 16.84
CA VAL A 585 -3.92 -30.86 16.93
C VAL A 585 -5.34 -31.16 17.38
N ASP A 586 -5.78 -30.56 18.50
CA ASP A 586 -7.14 -30.72 19.04
C ASP A 586 -7.64 -29.38 19.58
N LEU A 587 -8.12 -28.51 18.70
CA LEU A 587 -8.65 -27.18 19.00
C LEU A 587 -10.18 -27.25 19.11
N LYS A 588 -10.74 -26.84 20.24
CA LYS A 588 -12.14 -27.12 20.61
C LYS A 588 -13.15 -26.10 20.09
N ALA A 589 -12.69 -24.95 19.61
CA ALA A 589 -13.58 -23.86 19.16
C ALA A 589 -12.93 -23.03 18.06
N ALA A 590 -13.70 -22.25 17.35
CA ALA A 590 -13.22 -21.17 16.50
C ALA A 590 -12.33 -20.21 17.31
N GLY A 591 -11.22 -19.78 16.74
CA GLY A 591 -10.24 -18.93 17.40
C GLY A 591 -9.39 -19.61 18.47
N ALA A 592 -9.62 -20.90 18.77
CA ALA A 592 -8.76 -21.65 19.69
C ALA A 592 -7.35 -21.81 19.09
N GLU A 593 -6.34 -21.73 19.95
CA GLU A 593 -4.93 -21.71 19.55
C GLU A 593 -4.10 -22.72 20.33
N MET A 594 -3.05 -23.18 19.72
CA MET A 594 -2.01 -23.97 20.39
C MET A 594 -0.62 -23.62 19.87
N MET A 595 0.37 -23.66 20.75
CA MET A 595 1.77 -23.57 20.39
C MET A 595 2.36 -24.98 20.32
N ALA A 596 2.87 -25.36 19.16
CA ALA A 596 3.57 -26.60 18.94
C ALA A 596 5.07 -26.33 18.72
N THR A 597 5.94 -27.12 19.29
CA THR A 597 7.39 -26.96 19.19
C THR A 597 8.06 -28.22 18.63
N PHE A 598 8.92 -27.99 17.65
CA PHE A 598 9.75 -29.03 17.04
C PHE A 598 11.21 -28.70 17.25
N SER A 599 12.03 -29.75 17.49
CA SER A 599 13.48 -29.65 17.41
C SER A 599 13.89 -29.89 15.95
N VAL A 600 14.53 -28.91 15.35
CA VAL A 600 15.07 -29.01 13.98
C VAL A 600 16.59 -29.04 14.06
N LYS A 601 17.21 -30.09 13.51
CA LYS A 601 18.66 -30.24 13.46
C LYS A 601 19.15 -30.10 12.01
N PRO A 602 20.14 -29.25 11.76
CA PRO A 602 20.66 -29.01 10.41
C PRO A 602 21.61 -30.16 9.98
N PRO A 603 21.85 -30.30 8.66
CA PRO A 603 22.94 -31.13 8.14
C PRO A 603 24.32 -30.60 8.59
N ASN A 604 25.35 -31.44 8.50
CA ASN A 604 26.72 -31.03 8.83
C ASN A 604 27.30 -29.99 7.86
N GLN A 605 26.85 -30.00 6.61
CA GLN A 605 27.31 -29.08 5.58
C GLN A 605 26.45 -27.82 5.53
N ASN A 606 27.06 -26.69 5.12
CA ASN A 606 26.33 -25.47 4.84
C ASN A 606 25.30 -25.71 3.72
N GLY A 607 24.13 -25.14 3.86
CA GLY A 607 23.05 -25.31 2.91
C GLY A 607 21.80 -24.53 3.31
N GLU A 608 20.89 -24.41 2.38
CA GLU A 608 19.62 -23.72 2.54
C GLU A 608 18.46 -24.62 2.12
N GLY A 609 17.27 -24.35 2.62
CA GLY A 609 16.06 -25.04 2.20
C GLY A 609 14.81 -24.43 2.81
N MET A 610 13.65 -24.93 2.39
CA MET A 610 12.36 -24.47 2.89
C MET A 610 11.74 -25.47 3.84
N LEU A 611 11.42 -25.04 5.04
CA LEU A 611 10.56 -25.72 5.99
C LEU A 611 9.10 -25.36 5.69
N ARG A 612 8.19 -26.33 5.72
CA ARG A 612 6.75 -26.12 5.59
C ARG A 612 6.02 -26.72 6.76
N ALA A 613 5.12 -25.96 7.38
CA ALA A 613 4.19 -26.46 8.38
C ALA A 613 2.90 -26.92 7.68
N ILE A 614 2.46 -28.13 7.99
CA ILE A 614 1.32 -28.79 7.35
C ILE A 614 0.41 -29.34 8.44
N VAL A 615 -0.84 -28.91 8.47
CA VAL A 615 -1.90 -29.49 9.31
C VAL A 615 -2.79 -30.37 8.44
N SER A 616 -2.83 -31.66 8.74
CA SER A 616 -3.68 -32.63 8.04
C SER A 616 -4.97 -32.84 8.83
N ILE A 617 -6.13 -32.57 8.20
CA ILE A 617 -7.47 -32.75 8.76
C ILE A 617 -8.24 -33.64 7.81
N GLU A 618 -8.73 -34.79 8.25
CA GLU A 618 -9.54 -35.73 7.45
C GLU A 618 -8.94 -36.04 6.07
N GLY A 619 -7.59 -36.15 6.02
CA GLY A 619 -6.86 -36.47 4.78
C GLY A 619 -6.63 -35.28 3.84
N ARG A 620 -6.98 -34.06 4.23
CA ARG A 620 -6.65 -32.82 3.52
C ARG A 620 -5.58 -32.05 4.25
N ASP A 621 -4.61 -31.52 3.48
CA ASP A 621 -3.48 -30.76 4.01
C ASP A 621 -3.73 -29.26 3.89
N TYR A 622 -3.45 -28.55 4.96
CA TYR A 622 -3.50 -27.08 5.06
C TYR A 622 -2.13 -26.56 5.49
N SER A 623 -1.61 -25.60 4.74
CA SER A 623 -0.26 -25.04 4.92
C SER A 623 -0.24 -23.55 4.62
N LEU A 624 -1.12 -22.81 5.30
CA LEU A 624 -1.22 -21.36 5.20
C LEU A 624 -1.07 -20.71 6.57
N GLU A 625 -0.50 -19.52 6.59
CA GLU A 625 -0.45 -18.65 7.75
C GLU A 625 -1.59 -17.64 7.71
N ARG A 626 -1.90 -17.05 8.86
CA ARG A 626 -2.72 -15.85 8.94
C ARG A 626 -1.84 -14.68 9.39
N VAL A 627 -1.66 -13.72 8.50
CA VAL A 627 -0.95 -12.47 8.80
C VAL A 627 -1.97 -11.33 8.78
N ARG A 628 -2.10 -10.62 9.89
CA ARG A 628 -2.95 -9.42 9.98
C ARG A 628 -2.08 -8.18 9.94
N ILE A 629 -2.40 -7.27 9.02
CA ILE A 629 -1.81 -5.94 8.93
C ILE A 629 -2.86 -4.95 9.41
N SER A 630 -2.52 -4.12 10.39
CA SER A 630 -3.47 -3.15 10.96
C SER A 630 -2.74 -1.90 11.39
N TYR A 631 -3.14 -0.77 10.83
CA TYR A 631 -2.67 0.56 11.21
C TYR A 631 -3.87 1.47 11.47
N PRO A 632 -3.75 2.52 12.30
CA PRO A 632 -4.89 3.38 12.64
C PRO A 632 -5.55 4.11 11.45
N HIS A 633 -4.87 4.21 10.32
CA HIS A 633 -5.32 4.93 9.13
C HIS A 633 -5.78 4.01 8.00
N ILE A 634 -5.52 2.73 8.08
CA ILE A 634 -6.04 1.72 7.15
C ILE A 634 -6.85 0.68 7.92
N GLY A 635 -7.65 -0.09 7.23
CA GLY A 635 -8.41 -1.19 7.81
C GLY A 635 -7.53 -2.34 8.32
N VAL A 636 -8.17 -3.44 8.69
CA VAL A 636 -7.47 -4.69 9.01
C VAL A 636 -7.42 -5.54 7.75
N GLU A 637 -6.21 -5.74 7.25
CA GLU A 637 -5.96 -6.61 6.11
C GLU A 637 -5.51 -8.00 6.56
N THR A 638 -6.02 -9.02 5.90
CA THR A 638 -5.69 -10.42 6.20
C THR A 638 -5.00 -11.06 4.99
N LEU A 639 -3.73 -11.46 5.21
CA LEU A 639 -2.97 -12.21 4.23
C LEU A 639 -2.87 -13.67 4.66
N MET A 640 -2.85 -14.57 3.68
CA MET A 640 -2.74 -16.02 3.87
C MET A 640 -1.56 -16.58 3.08
N PRO A 641 -0.31 -16.19 3.41
CA PRO A 641 0.86 -16.71 2.73
C PRO A 641 1.07 -18.20 3.09
N PRO A 642 1.89 -18.94 2.33
CA PRO A 642 2.31 -20.28 2.68
C PRO A 642 2.97 -20.34 4.05
N ALA A 643 2.60 -21.32 4.86
CA ALA A 643 3.19 -21.59 6.18
C ALA A 643 4.60 -22.18 6.03
N GLN A 644 5.59 -21.33 5.88
CA GLN A 644 6.96 -21.75 5.56
C GLN A 644 8.02 -20.85 6.17
N ALA A 645 9.21 -21.43 6.39
CA ALA A 645 10.40 -20.70 6.80
C ALA A 645 11.62 -21.13 5.99
N LYS A 646 12.51 -20.21 5.69
CA LYS A 646 13.83 -20.51 5.11
C LYS A 646 14.74 -21.06 6.21
N LEU A 647 15.26 -22.25 6.02
CA LEU A 647 16.29 -22.82 6.85
C LEU A 647 17.66 -22.48 6.25
N VAL A 648 18.56 -21.97 7.09
CA VAL A 648 19.90 -21.58 6.65
C VAL A 648 20.93 -22.21 7.60
N ARG A 649 21.70 -23.18 7.13
CA ARG A 649 22.88 -23.69 7.82
C ARG A 649 24.12 -23.02 7.26
N ALA A 650 24.81 -22.24 8.10
CA ALA A 650 26.05 -21.56 7.71
C ALA A 650 26.99 -21.46 8.91
N ASP A 651 28.30 -21.68 8.70
CA ASP A 651 29.28 -21.49 9.75
C ASP A 651 29.44 -19.99 10.05
N ILE A 652 28.81 -19.55 11.14
CA ILE A 652 28.82 -18.15 11.59
C ILE A 652 29.45 -18.13 13.00
N ARG A 653 30.60 -17.49 13.09
CA ARG A 653 31.29 -17.28 14.38
C ARG A 653 31.04 -15.84 14.85
N LYS A 654 30.88 -15.66 16.15
CA LYS A 654 30.69 -14.35 16.79
C LYS A 654 31.62 -14.15 17.97
N LYS A 655 31.87 -12.89 18.33
CA LYS A 655 32.46 -12.47 19.61
C LYS A 655 31.55 -11.47 20.27
N GLY A 656 31.52 -11.50 21.60
CA GLY A 656 30.57 -10.72 22.38
C GLY A 656 29.16 -11.33 22.38
N ASP A 657 28.29 -10.86 23.26
CA ASP A 657 26.97 -11.44 23.48
C ASP A 657 25.84 -10.42 23.51
N ARG A 658 26.07 -9.23 24.06
CA ARG A 658 25.06 -8.21 24.29
C ARG A 658 25.19 -7.07 23.28
N ILE A 659 24.12 -6.79 22.56
CA ILE A 659 24.06 -5.70 21.57
C ILE A 659 23.01 -4.69 22.03
N GLY A 660 23.41 -3.41 22.05
CA GLY A 660 22.47 -2.29 22.17
C GLY A 660 21.97 -1.89 20.78
N TYR A 661 20.69 -1.80 20.58
CA TYR A 661 20.10 -1.37 19.30
C TYR A 661 19.30 -0.10 19.46
N ILE A 662 19.71 0.96 18.77
CA ILE A 662 19.01 2.25 18.73
C ILE A 662 18.13 2.26 17.49
N PRO A 663 16.80 2.25 17.61
CA PRO A 663 15.90 2.18 16.46
C PRO A 663 16.06 3.40 15.52
N GLY A 664 15.86 3.14 14.22
CA GLY A 664 15.70 4.17 13.20
C GLY A 664 14.32 4.06 12.55
N ALA A 665 14.27 3.96 11.23
CA ALA A 665 13.10 3.42 10.53
C ALA A 665 12.96 1.93 10.87
N GLY A 666 11.75 1.36 10.73
CA GLY A 666 11.52 -0.06 11.08
C GLY A 666 12.43 -1.02 10.33
N ASP A 667 13.03 -1.98 11.04
CA ASP A 667 13.79 -3.08 10.45
C ASP A 667 13.83 -4.31 11.38
N ASP A 668 14.11 -5.50 10.82
CA ASP A 668 14.18 -6.79 11.52
C ASP A 668 15.62 -7.22 11.87
N ILE A 669 16.58 -6.32 11.87
CA ILE A 669 17.99 -6.63 12.25
C ILE A 669 18.09 -7.14 13.68
N PRO A 670 17.40 -6.58 14.69
CA PRO A 670 17.43 -7.12 16.05
C PRO A 670 17.07 -8.61 16.11
N GLU A 671 16.00 -9.03 15.42
CA GLU A 671 15.58 -10.42 15.41
C GLU A 671 16.58 -11.30 14.63
N SER A 672 17.09 -10.80 13.52
CA SER A 672 18.13 -11.48 12.74
C SER A 672 19.37 -11.75 13.58
N LEU A 673 19.80 -10.82 14.44
CA LEU A 673 20.95 -11.00 15.33
C LEU A 673 20.67 -12.01 16.44
N ARG A 674 19.42 -12.06 16.97
CA ARG A 674 19.02 -13.09 17.93
C ARG A 674 19.11 -14.49 17.31
N GLN A 675 18.82 -14.64 16.02
CA GLN A 675 18.96 -15.91 15.30
C GLN A 675 20.39 -16.49 15.35
N ILE A 676 21.41 -15.66 15.42
CA ILE A 676 22.80 -16.12 15.52
C ILE A 676 23.36 -16.06 16.96
N GLY A 677 22.47 -15.89 17.95
CA GLY A 677 22.80 -16.04 19.37
C GLY A 677 23.27 -14.77 20.08
N TYR A 678 23.00 -13.57 19.55
CA TYR A 678 23.16 -12.34 20.31
C TYR A 678 21.93 -12.04 21.18
N SER A 679 22.15 -11.48 22.35
CA SER A 679 21.13 -10.82 23.18
C SER A 679 21.01 -9.36 22.74
N VAL A 680 19.89 -8.98 22.14
CA VAL A 680 19.69 -7.61 21.60
C VAL A 680 18.71 -6.84 22.45
N ASN A 681 19.18 -5.71 23.01
CA ASN A 681 18.37 -4.79 23.80
C ASN A 681 18.02 -3.56 22.93
N ILE A 682 16.74 -3.32 22.75
CA ILE A 682 16.27 -2.08 22.11
C ILE A 682 16.43 -0.95 23.11
N LEU A 683 17.12 0.13 22.69
CA LEU A 683 17.43 1.27 23.54
C LEU A 683 16.53 2.45 23.22
N SER A 684 15.94 3.02 24.27
CA SER A 684 15.25 4.30 24.22
C SER A 684 16.23 5.45 24.50
N GLU A 685 15.86 6.69 24.21
CA GLU A 685 16.72 7.86 24.42
C GLU A 685 17.33 7.95 25.85
N PRO A 686 16.56 7.72 26.94
CA PRO A 686 17.13 7.73 28.30
C PRO A 686 18.20 6.66 28.54
N ASP A 687 18.20 5.58 27.76
CA ASP A 687 19.15 4.48 27.87
C ASP A 687 20.50 4.82 27.21
N ILE A 688 20.56 5.85 26.37
CA ILE A 688 21.74 6.19 25.57
C ILE A 688 22.65 7.11 26.38
N THR A 689 23.38 6.51 27.32
CA THR A 689 24.46 7.15 28.08
C THR A 689 25.73 6.31 27.96
N ALA A 690 26.91 6.90 27.89
CA ALA A 690 28.17 6.19 27.76
C ALA A 690 28.33 5.11 28.85
N LYS A 691 27.88 5.41 30.08
CA LYS A 691 27.88 4.45 31.19
C LYS A 691 26.99 3.23 30.92
N ASN A 692 25.77 3.44 30.46
CA ASN A 692 24.86 2.34 30.15
C ASN A 692 25.32 1.57 28.90
N LEU A 693 25.83 2.28 27.89
CA LEU A 693 26.33 1.65 26.68
C LEU A 693 27.55 0.73 26.93
N ALA A 694 28.34 1.00 27.96
CA ALA A 694 29.53 0.19 28.31
C ALA A 694 29.22 -1.28 28.62
N GLN A 695 27.98 -1.63 28.94
CA GLN A 695 27.55 -3.02 29.15
C GLN A 695 27.36 -3.83 27.86
N PHE A 696 27.31 -3.18 26.69
CA PHE A 696 27.12 -3.84 25.40
C PHE A 696 28.47 -4.11 24.71
N SER A 697 28.53 -5.23 24.02
CA SER A 697 29.67 -5.59 23.18
C SER A 697 29.78 -4.67 21.97
N ALA A 698 28.65 -4.29 21.40
CA ALA A 698 28.54 -3.31 20.34
C ALA A 698 27.17 -2.59 20.43
N VAL A 699 27.12 -1.40 19.84
CA VAL A 699 25.90 -0.60 19.70
C VAL A 699 25.61 -0.40 18.20
N VAL A 700 24.39 -0.69 17.78
CA VAL A 700 23.94 -0.55 16.39
C VAL A 700 22.88 0.54 16.31
N LEU A 701 23.08 1.52 15.43
CA LEU A 701 22.09 2.49 15.03
C LEU A 701 21.34 1.90 13.83
N GLY A 702 20.02 1.78 13.95
CA GLY A 702 19.14 1.25 12.92
C GLY A 702 19.17 2.10 11.64
N ILE A 703 18.62 1.57 10.57
CA ILE A 703 18.54 2.28 9.29
C ILE A 703 17.86 3.64 9.47
N ARG A 704 18.41 4.67 8.81
CA ARG A 704 17.85 6.02 8.82
C ARG A 704 17.70 6.65 10.22
N ALA A 705 18.44 6.17 11.23
CA ALA A 705 18.37 6.72 12.58
C ALA A 705 18.68 8.25 12.60
N TYR A 706 19.60 8.71 11.73
CA TYR A 706 19.91 10.14 11.60
C TYR A 706 18.82 10.95 10.87
N ASN A 707 17.84 10.30 10.25
CA ASN A 707 16.68 10.94 9.62
C ASN A 707 15.46 10.95 10.55
N THR A 708 15.28 9.90 11.38
CA THR A 708 14.05 9.66 12.13
C THR A 708 14.12 10.05 13.60
N GLN A 709 15.34 10.14 14.18
CA GLN A 709 15.54 10.47 15.59
C GLN A 709 15.71 11.98 15.77
N ASP A 710 14.62 12.70 16.04
CA ASP A 710 14.60 14.17 16.11
C ASP A 710 15.62 14.76 17.10
N ARG A 711 15.94 14.02 18.18
CA ARG A 711 16.85 14.45 19.24
C ARG A 711 18.23 13.81 19.20
N ILE A 712 18.61 13.23 18.05
CA ILE A 712 19.89 12.52 17.89
C ILE A 712 21.10 13.35 18.28
N SER A 713 21.09 14.64 18.01
CA SER A 713 22.18 15.56 18.38
C SER A 713 22.43 15.63 19.88
N ASN A 714 21.44 15.28 20.73
CA ASN A 714 21.55 15.34 22.17
C ASN A 714 22.31 14.14 22.74
N TRP A 715 22.10 12.95 22.19
CA TRP A 715 22.65 11.71 22.71
C TRP A 715 23.78 11.08 21.86
N LEU A 716 23.96 11.50 20.62
CA LEU A 716 25.04 11.00 19.77
C LEU A 716 26.45 11.18 20.39
N PRO A 717 26.75 12.27 21.13
CA PRO A 717 28.00 12.41 21.85
C PRO A 717 28.27 11.28 22.87
N GLU A 718 27.23 10.70 23.48
CA GLU A 718 27.36 9.57 24.40
C GLU A 718 27.81 8.29 23.67
N VAL A 719 27.33 8.09 22.43
CA VAL A 719 27.78 6.99 21.57
C VAL A 719 29.25 7.16 21.20
N PHE A 720 29.70 8.38 20.89
CA PHE A 720 31.13 8.67 20.63
C PHE A 720 31.98 8.50 21.88
N ALA A 721 31.50 8.88 23.06
CA ALA A 721 32.17 8.64 24.31
C ALA A 721 32.36 7.16 24.61
N TYR A 722 31.27 6.34 24.41
CA TYR A 722 31.33 4.88 24.49
C TYR A 722 32.40 4.29 23.55
N VAL A 723 32.50 4.76 22.31
CA VAL A 723 33.52 4.31 21.35
C VAL A 723 34.89 4.69 21.82
N LYS A 724 35.11 5.92 22.32
CA LYS A 724 36.42 6.36 22.81
C LYS A 724 36.97 5.48 23.94
N GLU A 725 36.07 4.94 24.76
CA GLU A 725 36.46 4.03 25.88
C GLU A 725 36.63 2.56 25.44
N GLY A 726 36.49 2.23 24.16
CA GLY A 726 36.76 0.88 23.62
C GLY A 726 35.56 0.16 23.08
N GLY A 727 34.40 0.81 23.02
CA GLY A 727 33.17 0.27 22.41
C GLY A 727 33.22 0.19 20.89
N VAL A 728 32.29 -0.53 20.30
CA VAL A 728 32.06 -0.59 18.86
C VAL A 728 30.69 -0.03 18.55
N ALA A 729 30.60 0.98 17.68
CA ALA A 729 29.33 1.51 17.19
C ALA A 729 29.22 1.30 15.67
N ILE A 730 28.04 0.88 15.21
CA ILE A 730 27.74 0.66 13.80
C ILE A 730 26.56 1.57 13.43
N ALA A 731 26.78 2.54 12.55
CA ALA A 731 25.74 3.34 11.94
C ALA A 731 25.41 2.77 10.55
N GLN A 732 24.14 2.43 10.34
CA GLN A 732 23.65 1.97 9.05
C GLN A 732 23.32 3.15 8.14
N TYR A 733 22.90 2.87 6.88
CA TYR A 733 22.65 3.91 5.89
C TYR A 733 21.60 4.94 6.35
N ASN A 734 21.76 6.15 5.85
CA ASN A 734 20.84 7.27 6.01
C ASN A 734 20.63 7.96 4.67
N THR A 735 19.52 8.68 4.50
CA THR A 735 19.28 9.48 3.30
C THR A 735 19.85 10.88 3.42
N THR A 736 20.10 11.53 2.27
CA THR A 736 20.60 12.92 2.25
C THR A 736 19.52 13.95 2.60
N ALA A 737 18.25 13.58 2.55
CA ALA A 737 17.13 14.45 2.91
C ALA A 737 16.83 14.34 4.42
N ASP A 738 16.45 15.46 5.04
CA ASP A 738 15.92 15.53 6.42
C ASP A 738 16.85 14.97 7.50
N LEU A 739 18.17 15.06 7.30
CA LEU A 739 19.14 14.72 8.33
C LEU A 739 18.98 15.64 9.55
N LYS A 740 18.80 15.03 10.73
CA LYS A 740 18.66 15.75 12.01
C LYS A 740 20.01 16.18 12.59
N THR A 741 21.13 15.73 12.02
CA THR A 741 22.49 16.13 12.36
C THR A 741 23.40 15.99 11.15
N ASN A 742 24.41 16.87 11.07
CA ASN A 742 25.47 16.77 10.07
C ASN A 742 26.66 15.92 10.54
N GLN A 743 26.66 15.49 11.81
CA GLN A 743 27.72 14.68 12.39
C GLN A 743 27.35 13.19 12.28
N LEU A 744 27.77 12.55 11.18
CA LEU A 744 27.44 11.15 10.91
C LEU A 744 28.41 10.15 11.56
N GLY A 745 29.52 10.63 12.14
CA GLY A 745 30.52 9.82 12.81
C GLY A 745 31.49 10.65 13.62
N PRO A 746 32.51 10.03 14.22
CA PRO A 746 33.51 10.76 15.04
C PRO A 746 34.43 11.67 14.20
N TYR A 747 34.51 11.46 12.91
CA TYR A 747 35.25 12.26 11.94
C TYR A 747 34.34 12.69 10.77
N PRO A 748 34.68 13.76 10.03
CA PRO A 748 33.89 14.24 8.91
C PRO A 748 33.55 13.13 7.90
N LEU A 749 32.27 13.09 7.48
CA LEU A 749 31.71 12.14 6.53
C LEU A 749 30.51 12.78 5.80
N GLU A 750 30.52 12.73 4.48
CA GLU A 750 29.41 13.21 3.66
C GLU A 750 28.83 12.06 2.84
N ILE A 751 27.52 11.88 2.93
CA ILE A 751 26.79 10.88 2.15
C ILE A 751 26.25 11.50 0.85
N SER A 752 26.09 10.65 -0.18
CA SER A 752 25.58 11.04 -1.48
C SER A 752 24.26 10.30 -1.79
N ARG A 753 23.74 10.49 -3.00
CA ARG A 753 22.64 9.69 -3.55
C ARG A 753 23.14 8.47 -4.33
N ASP A 754 24.44 8.23 -4.35
CA ASP A 754 25.03 7.09 -5.06
C ASP A 754 24.55 5.78 -4.44
N ARG A 755 24.35 4.80 -5.29
CA ARG A 755 23.86 3.47 -4.90
C ARG A 755 24.33 2.39 -5.86
N VAL A 756 24.24 1.13 -5.42
CA VAL A 756 24.48 -0.04 -6.25
C VAL A 756 23.22 -0.88 -6.21
N THR A 757 22.50 -0.90 -7.34
CA THR A 757 21.17 -1.51 -7.47
C THR A 757 21.22 -2.97 -7.91
N ASP A 758 22.28 -3.37 -8.63
CA ASP A 758 22.48 -4.76 -9.00
C ASP A 758 22.96 -5.56 -7.78
N GLU A 759 22.08 -6.43 -7.25
CA GLU A 759 22.40 -7.31 -6.13
C GLU A 759 23.50 -8.33 -6.43
N ASN A 760 23.84 -8.52 -7.71
CA ASN A 760 24.94 -9.36 -8.18
C ASN A 760 26.21 -8.57 -8.49
N ALA A 761 26.21 -7.24 -8.34
CA ALA A 761 27.39 -6.41 -8.59
C ALA A 761 28.63 -6.92 -7.84
N GLN A 762 29.75 -6.98 -8.53
CA GLN A 762 31.02 -7.48 -7.95
C GLN A 762 31.48 -6.59 -6.79
N VAL A 763 31.71 -7.21 -5.65
CA VAL A 763 32.30 -6.56 -4.47
C VAL A 763 33.82 -6.82 -4.45
N ARG A 764 34.59 -5.75 -4.34
CA ARG A 764 36.07 -5.78 -4.25
C ARG A 764 36.50 -5.43 -2.83
N VAL A 765 37.45 -6.17 -2.30
CA VAL A 765 38.04 -5.92 -0.98
C VAL A 765 39.18 -4.92 -1.12
N LEU A 766 39.10 -3.73 -0.50
CA LEU A 766 40.13 -2.70 -0.51
C LEU A 766 41.17 -2.89 0.61
N ALA A 767 40.72 -3.47 1.73
CA ALA A 767 41.56 -3.68 2.91
C ALA A 767 41.56 -5.16 3.34
N PRO A 768 42.25 -6.07 2.62
CA PRO A 768 42.17 -7.52 2.85
C PRO A 768 42.72 -7.95 4.23
N ASP A 769 43.68 -7.23 4.80
CA ASP A 769 44.24 -7.54 6.11
C ASP A 769 43.45 -6.93 7.29
N ASN A 770 42.39 -6.17 7.00
CA ASN A 770 41.55 -5.60 8.05
C ASN A 770 40.84 -6.71 8.84
N PRO A 771 40.79 -6.64 10.18
CA PRO A 771 40.09 -7.62 11.01
C PRO A 771 38.65 -7.90 10.57
N LEU A 772 37.91 -6.92 10.04
CA LEU A 772 36.55 -7.09 9.51
C LEU A 772 36.47 -8.15 8.40
N MET A 773 37.52 -8.37 7.65
CA MET A 773 37.54 -9.35 6.57
C MET A 773 38.03 -10.74 7.03
N ASN A 774 38.51 -10.86 8.28
CA ASN A 774 39.19 -12.07 8.72
C ASN A 774 38.71 -12.62 10.07
N ILE A 775 38.14 -11.80 10.95
CA ILE A 775 37.88 -12.17 12.36
C ILE A 775 36.47 -11.78 12.81
N PRO A 776 35.68 -12.71 13.36
CA PRO A 776 35.95 -14.14 13.57
C PRO A 776 35.71 -15.01 12.32
N ASN A 777 35.13 -14.44 11.25
CA ASN A 777 34.86 -15.13 10.00
C ASN A 777 35.79 -14.62 8.89
N LYS A 778 36.39 -15.53 8.13
CA LYS A 778 37.12 -15.11 6.92
C LYS A 778 36.11 -14.84 5.80
N ILE A 779 36.00 -13.60 5.36
CA ILE A 779 35.12 -13.16 4.30
C ILE A 779 35.76 -13.39 2.93
N THR A 780 34.99 -13.89 1.99
CA THR A 780 35.40 -14.24 0.63
C THR A 780 34.38 -13.68 -0.37
N ALA A 781 34.65 -13.79 -1.66
CA ALA A 781 33.70 -13.38 -2.70
C ALA A 781 32.34 -14.09 -2.58
N LYS A 782 32.31 -15.34 -2.10
CA LYS A 782 31.09 -16.12 -1.89
C LYS A 782 30.15 -15.53 -0.82
N ASP A 783 30.66 -14.72 0.09
CA ASP A 783 29.84 -14.08 1.13
C ASP A 783 28.96 -12.95 0.55
N PHE A 784 29.17 -12.59 -0.71
CA PHE A 784 28.36 -11.64 -1.44
C PHE A 784 27.39 -12.28 -2.44
N ASP A 785 27.33 -13.63 -2.50
CA ASP A 785 26.37 -14.35 -3.32
C ASP A 785 24.98 -14.39 -2.67
N GLY A 786 23.92 -14.41 -3.46
CA GLY A 786 22.54 -14.54 -2.99
C GLY A 786 22.00 -13.33 -2.23
N TRP A 787 22.61 -12.17 -2.40
CA TRP A 787 22.05 -10.91 -1.91
C TRP A 787 20.76 -10.58 -2.67
N VAL A 788 19.86 -9.84 -2.03
CA VAL A 788 18.55 -9.54 -2.58
C VAL A 788 18.37 -8.04 -2.82
N GLN A 789 17.68 -7.70 -3.87
CA GLN A 789 17.19 -6.40 -4.28
C GLN A 789 18.29 -5.38 -4.63
N GLU A 790 19.28 -5.12 -3.75
CA GLU A 790 20.35 -4.13 -3.96
C GLU A 790 21.56 -4.41 -3.08
N ARG A 791 22.75 -3.97 -3.50
CA ARG A 791 23.94 -3.98 -2.64
C ARG A 791 23.85 -2.92 -1.54
N GLY A 792 23.46 -1.69 -1.92
CA GLY A 792 23.44 -0.60 -0.97
C GLY A 792 23.07 0.74 -1.57
N LEU A 793 22.88 1.73 -0.71
CA LEU A 793 22.28 3.01 -1.04
C LEU A 793 22.84 4.15 -0.20
N TYR A 794 22.84 5.35 -0.79
CA TYR A 794 23.36 6.58 -0.18
C TYR A 794 24.81 6.46 0.27
N PHE A 795 25.68 5.94 -0.62
CA PHE A 795 27.11 5.76 -0.33
C PHE A 795 27.78 7.09 0.03
N PRO A 796 28.63 7.12 1.08
CA PRO A 796 29.56 8.22 1.28
C PRO A 796 30.44 8.43 0.05
N ASN A 797 30.59 9.69 -0.35
CA ASN A 797 31.46 10.10 -1.45
C ASN A 797 32.62 11.00 -1.01
N LYS A 798 32.61 11.41 0.27
CA LYS A 798 33.67 12.20 0.86
C LYS A 798 33.83 11.89 2.35
N TRP A 799 35.02 11.67 2.80
CA TRP A 799 35.33 11.34 4.20
C TRP A 799 36.76 11.78 4.59
N ASP A 800 36.98 11.96 5.92
CA ASP A 800 38.27 12.26 6.53
C ASP A 800 39.20 11.05 6.38
N PRO A 801 40.57 11.28 6.21
CA PRO A 801 41.57 10.20 6.15
C PRO A 801 41.62 9.26 7.35
N ALA A 802 40.99 9.60 8.48
CA ALA A 802 40.84 8.70 9.63
C ALA A 802 39.88 7.53 9.34
N TRP A 803 39.06 7.61 8.29
CA TRP A 803 38.25 6.51 7.82
C TRP A 803 39.00 5.60 6.86
N THR A 804 38.91 4.32 7.09
CA THR A 804 39.45 3.27 6.21
C THR A 804 38.33 2.65 5.40
N PRO A 805 38.28 2.76 4.06
CA PRO A 805 37.34 2.06 3.22
C PRO A 805 37.74 0.58 3.14
N ILE A 806 36.72 -0.29 3.32
CA ILE A 806 36.93 -1.75 3.40
C ILE A 806 36.53 -2.44 2.10
N LEU A 807 35.42 -2.03 1.50
CA LEU A 807 34.83 -2.65 0.34
C LEU A 807 34.51 -1.62 -0.74
N SER A 808 34.56 -2.05 -2.00
CA SER A 808 34.19 -1.26 -3.17
C SER A 808 33.21 -2.07 -4.03
N CYS A 809 32.18 -1.43 -4.54
CA CYS A 809 31.31 -2.03 -5.54
C CYS A 809 30.72 -0.96 -6.45
N ASN A 810 30.16 -1.36 -7.59
CA ASN A 810 29.46 -0.48 -8.54
C ASN A 810 28.57 -1.30 -9.46
N ASP A 811 27.55 -0.67 -9.98
CA ASP A 811 26.78 -1.26 -11.08
C ASP A 811 27.60 -1.32 -12.38
N PRO A 812 27.27 -2.20 -13.31
CA PRO A 812 28.02 -2.34 -14.57
C PRO A 812 28.17 -1.00 -15.29
N LYS A 813 29.40 -0.71 -15.75
CA LYS A 813 29.78 0.54 -16.45
C LYS A 813 29.81 1.81 -15.59
N GLU A 814 29.61 1.73 -14.31
CA GLU A 814 29.70 2.87 -13.38
C GLU A 814 31.04 2.94 -12.68
N LYS A 815 31.29 4.08 -12.04
CA LYS A 815 32.51 4.27 -11.21
C LYS A 815 32.43 3.40 -9.96
N PRO A 816 33.56 2.89 -9.47
CA PRO A 816 33.63 2.28 -8.15
C PRO A 816 33.17 3.23 -7.04
N LEU A 817 32.40 2.69 -6.11
CA LEU A 817 31.94 3.34 -4.89
C LEU A 817 32.63 2.67 -3.70
N ASP A 818 33.57 3.39 -3.09
CA ASP A 818 34.45 2.88 -2.04
C ASP A 818 33.92 3.18 -0.62
N GLY A 819 32.90 4.01 -0.49
CA GLY A 819 32.35 4.45 0.79
C GLY A 819 31.32 3.51 1.44
N GLY A 820 31.06 2.33 0.85
CA GLY A 820 29.97 1.45 1.31
C GLY A 820 30.17 0.85 2.69
N LEU A 821 31.41 0.64 3.11
CA LEU A 821 31.80 0.18 4.43
C LEU A 821 33.08 0.91 4.88
N LEU A 822 32.92 1.82 5.80
CA LEU A 822 33.95 2.67 6.35
C LEU A 822 34.17 2.37 7.82
N VAL A 823 35.45 2.28 8.26
CA VAL A 823 35.82 2.04 9.65
C VAL A 823 36.73 3.13 10.11
N ALA A 824 36.49 3.70 11.28
CA ALA A 824 37.36 4.65 11.94
C ALA A 824 37.70 4.20 13.37
N LYS A 825 38.96 4.27 13.75
CA LYS A 825 39.39 4.12 15.14
C LYS A 825 39.19 5.46 15.85
N SER A 826 38.50 5.45 16.99
CA SER A 826 38.32 6.62 17.84
C SER A 826 38.62 6.26 19.29
N GLY A 827 39.69 6.83 19.85
CA GLY A 827 40.22 6.41 21.14
C GLY A 827 40.62 4.92 21.14
N LYS A 828 40.02 4.13 22.03
CA LYS A 828 40.30 2.69 22.15
C LYS A 828 39.38 1.83 21.28
N GLY A 829 38.27 2.37 20.79
CA GLY A 829 37.23 1.64 20.08
C GLY A 829 37.13 1.97 18.60
N PHE A 830 36.05 1.54 17.98
CA PHE A 830 35.80 1.64 16.55
C PHE A 830 34.39 2.15 16.26
N PHE A 831 34.29 3.02 15.26
CA PHE A 831 33.04 3.44 14.67
C PHE A 831 32.97 2.96 13.22
N ILE A 832 31.86 2.34 12.84
CA ILE A 832 31.62 1.80 11.51
C ILE A 832 30.45 2.54 10.90
N TYR A 833 30.59 3.05 9.68
CA TYR A 833 29.48 3.53 8.86
C TYR A 833 29.32 2.59 7.67
N THR A 834 28.09 2.15 7.43
CA THR A 834 27.81 1.23 6.33
C THR A 834 26.55 1.61 5.55
N SER A 835 26.68 1.64 4.23
CA SER A 835 25.58 1.90 3.26
C SER A 835 25.05 0.63 2.61
N TYR A 836 25.61 -0.54 2.94
CA TYR A 836 25.10 -1.81 2.47
C TYR A 836 23.72 -2.10 3.07
N SER A 837 22.85 -2.77 2.31
CA SER A 837 21.45 -3.01 2.65
C SER A 837 21.23 -4.20 3.60
N TRP A 838 21.88 -4.16 4.78
CA TRP A 838 21.79 -5.26 5.78
C TRP A 838 20.36 -5.56 6.20
N PHE A 839 19.51 -4.56 6.27
CA PHE A 839 18.10 -4.65 6.64
C PHE A 839 17.26 -5.49 5.66
N ARG A 840 17.79 -5.77 4.46
CA ARG A 840 17.22 -6.69 3.47
C ARG A 840 17.90 -8.06 3.54
N GLN A 841 19.23 -8.07 3.69
CA GLN A 841 20.03 -9.28 3.58
C GLN A 841 19.88 -10.19 4.81
N LEU A 842 19.85 -9.61 6.02
CA LEU A 842 19.74 -10.42 7.24
C LEU A 842 18.35 -11.08 7.36
N PRO A 843 17.22 -10.35 7.20
CA PRO A 843 15.90 -10.98 7.19
C PRO A 843 15.68 -11.96 6.03
N ALA A 844 16.39 -11.80 4.90
CA ALA A 844 16.36 -12.76 3.78
C ALA A 844 17.23 -14.02 4.04
N GLY A 845 17.94 -14.06 5.17
CA GLY A 845 18.77 -15.21 5.54
C GLY A 845 20.00 -15.38 4.66
N VAL A 846 20.64 -14.29 4.21
CA VAL A 846 21.85 -14.35 3.39
C VAL A 846 23.06 -14.70 4.25
N PRO A 847 23.68 -15.90 4.10
CA PRO A 847 24.72 -16.39 5.03
C PRO A 847 25.93 -15.46 5.15
N GLY A 848 26.42 -14.95 4.02
CA GLY A 848 27.60 -14.07 3.99
C GLY A 848 27.34 -12.72 4.65
N ALA A 849 26.10 -12.20 4.56
CA ALA A 849 25.72 -10.99 5.25
C ALA A 849 25.79 -11.17 6.79
N TYR A 850 25.30 -12.29 7.32
CA TYR A 850 25.44 -12.61 8.75
C TYR A 850 26.89 -12.72 9.19
N ARG A 851 27.74 -13.34 8.38
CA ARG A 851 29.18 -13.51 8.69
C ARG A 851 29.89 -12.16 8.77
N LEU A 852 29.67 -11.28 7.79
CA LEU A 852 30.30 -9.97 7.78
C LEU A 852 29.72 -9.04 8.87
N PHE A 853 28.43 -9.08 9.11
CA PHE A 853 27.82 -8.31 10.18
C PHE A 853 28.32 -8.76 11.57
N ALA A 854 28.45 -10.07 11.78
CA ALA A 854 29.07 -10.63 13.00
C ALA A 854 30.54 -10.16 13.16
N ASN A 855 31.30 -10.02 12.09
CA ASN A 855 32.65 -9.46 12.13
C ASN A 855 32.63 -7.98 12.57
N MET A 856 31.68 -7.18 12.05
CA MET A 856 31.52 -5.78 12.48
C MET A 856 31.24 -5.68 13.97
N LEU A 857 30.31 -6.51 14.50
CA LEU A 857 29.97 -6.55 15.93
C LEU A 857 31.11 -7.07 16.80
N SER A 858 32.03 -7.85 16.25
CA SER A 858 33.16 -8.48 16.95
C SER A 858 34.44 -7.68 16.90
N LEU A 859 34.47 -6.52 16.24
CA LEU A 859 35.67 -5.71 16.05
C LEU A 859 36.20 -5.22 17.40
N GLY A 860 37.50 -5.42 17.66
CA GLY A 860 38.14 -5.03 18.93
C GLY A 860 37.86 -5.93 20.13
N LYS A 861 37.31 -7.11 19.94
CA LYS A 861 37.00 -8.11 21.01
C LYS A 861 37.98 -9.29 21.02
#